data_7aca9cc97780c4dfe43de241b9d1bbcf
#
_entry.id   7aca9cc97780c4dfe43de241b9d1bbcf
#
_cell.length_a   1.000
_cell.length_b   1.000
_cell.length_c   1.000
_cell.angle_alpha   90.00
_cell.angle_beta   90.00
_cell.angle_gamma   90.00
#
_symmetry.space_group_name_H-M   'P 1'
#
loop_
_entity.id
_entity.type
_entity.pdbx_description
1 polymer ?
#
loop_
_entity_poly.entity_id
_entity_poly.type
_entity_poly.pdbx_seq_one_letter_code
_entity_poly.pdbx_strand_id
1 'polypeptide(L)'
;MDNRHTQYIELTLKVKLILAITAVLLFSIALNTTLNYLNFEKRLNETSDSTYQIVVEETHSDINQAVSLGLSLASITNIQAILERRIQLVEGITYIAVRSDVGDVLFSTGETTNQPERKLSVDLYNTFDVKEGKLELHYATAPLNQTKQSLLSKQILIAVFWLSITLGIGFIAIRHLLDIFLKKIDQASQLLTEEEASKEETLKQITKAHQIINASSDRSKWMQWTSKHFPLVIIGIAVSLTFIANVGLSYQSMNAFSSVYESKLEQKSNLIGDTLSSVIHRLIENGVPIDKLNGLEEEFSNYTQTHDEILHIALFSGREELYQYPTHSNSNGRTHVLALPDESNIQLEISTNDNIILNLIKESFMDMVTVLIASCLVVIEIVLFTCHFLILAPWHQLKQVFMAVNRDIVNHLAAILSKDEIGGLLKKVNIKVSQLNPTQPTKQLSALDYRFIRLPLFLLVFAEASSLAFFPNFVASLPNNLTWIPESLETSIPISLFMLCWAISLPFAGYWSDKVGRRKSLIAGACLTAIGLTLTAFVPNMLTLLIARAVTAVGYGIVFISAQGYVTDTTNDGNRTKGMATFLSAFFSGSLCGAAIGGIMADKLGYSTTFLSAAILALLSALLVMLFFAQSQSQNSSKPVQLSDFKILLTNKYFALICVLSAIPAKIVLTGFLYYICPVYLQYLGESSSMSGRIMMTYGLSLIIISPLSAALVDKYKNKLVFIVCGGLLSAIALINILILPGTYGLLMIVIIIGVAHGICVSPQIPLVIELLRDQGLDKGKTIGIFRLIERIGNVAGPILAGFLLSLFGFETTILIFGVTLLCSSVVLMALYSLFVKNDKQQLEVTR
;
A
#
# COMPACT_ATOMS: atom_id res chain seq x y z
N MET A 1 -40.98 20.25 -5.57
CA MET A 1 -41.64 19.33 -6.46
C MET A 1 -40.60 18.42 -7.04
N ASP A 2 -40.51 17.25 -6.52
CA ASP A 2 -40.52 15.96 -7.18
C ASP A 2 -40.25 14.88 -6.12
N ASN A 3 -41.36 14.29 -5.66
CA ASN A 3 -41.40 13.16 -4.75
C ASN A 3 -41.03 11.89 -5.54
N ARG A 4 -39.75 11.56 -5.64
CA ARG A 4 -39.36 10.17 -5.90
C ARG A 4 -39.11 9.51 -4.55
N HIS A 5 -40.14 8.92 -4.00
CA HIS A 5 -40.11 7.95 -2.91
C HIS A 5 -39.34 6.71 -3.40
N THR A 6 -38.03 6.70 -3.25
CA THR A 6 -37.30 5.46 -3.08
C THR A 6 -37.72 4.92 -1.72
N GLN A 7 -38.42 3.80 -1.69
CA GLN A 7 -38.62 2.97 -0.49
C GLN A 7 -37.26 2.50 0.01
N TYR A 8 -36.60 3.32 0.83
CA TYR A 8 -35.48 2.85 1.61
C TYR A 8 -36.02 1.98 2.73
N ILE A 9 -35.61 0.72 2.76
CA ILE A 9 -35.83 -0.20 3.88
C ILE A 9 -35.39 0.54 5.14
N GLU A 10 -36.29 0.73 6.11
CA GLU A 10 -35.98 1.35 7.41
C GLU A 10 -35.14 0.38 8.23
N LEU A 11 -33.84 0.35 7.99
CA LEU A 11 -32.91 -0.46 8.73
C LEU A 11 -32.61 0.20 10.09
N THR A 12 -32.73 -0.59 11.17
CA THR A 12 -32.35 -0.16 12.52
C THR A 12 -30.85 0.16 12.59
N LEU A 13 -30.44 1.01 13.54
CA LEU A 13 -29.05 1.38 13.75
C LEU A 13 -28.16 0.14 13.97
N LYS A 14 -28.69 -0.88 14.67
CA LYS A 14 -28.00 -2.17 14.87
C LYS A 14 -27.63 -2.83 13.56
N VAL A 15 -28.60 -2.96 12.66
CA VAL A 15 -28.40 -3.62 11.36
C VAL A 15 -27.43 -2.85 10.50
N LYS A 16 -27.50 -1.53 10.47
CA LYS A 16 -26.56 -0.68 9.71
C LYS A 16 -25.12 -0.85 10.18
N LEU A 17 -24.89 -0.89 11.50
CA LEU A 17 -23.55 -1.03 12.07
C LEU A 17 -22.98 -2.44 11.86
N ILE A 18 -23.82 -3.46 12.03
CA ILE A 18 -23.44 -4.85 11.76
C ILE A 18 -23.10 -5.01 10.28
N LEU A 19 -23.91 -4.49 9.36
CA LEU A 19 -23.63 -4.53 7.93
C LEU A 19 -22.30 -3.84 7.59
N ALA A 20 -22.02 -2.68 8.19
CA ALA A 20 -20.76 -1.98 7.96
C ALA A 20 -19.55 -2.80 8.43
N ILE A 21 -19.61 -3.39 9.63
CA ILE A 21 -18.52 -4.21 10.16
C ILE A 21 -18.38 -5.51 9.36
N THR A 22 -19.51 -6.11 8.95
CA THR A 22 -19.50 -7.29 8.07
C THR A 22 -18.82 -6.98 6.74
N ALA A 23 -19.16 -5.86 6.11
CA ALA A 23 -18.56 -5.44 4.85
C ALA A 23 -17.05 -5.22 5.00
N VAL A 24 -16.61 -4.63 6.11
CA VAL A 24 -15.21 -4.38 6.41
C VAL A 24 -14.43 -5.68 6.64
N LEU A 25 -14.97 -6.60 7.44
CA LEU A 25 -14.37 -7.91 7.68
C LEU A 25 -14.29 -8.72 6.39
N LEU A 26 -15.37 -8.73 5.61
CA LEU A 26 -15.41 -9.41 4.32
C LEU A 26 -14.37 -8.85 3.35
N PHE A 27 -14.27 -7.52 3.25
CA PHE A 27 -13.25 -6.88 2.42
C PHE A 27 -11.83 -7.25 2.87
N SER A 28 -11.54 -7.17 4.17
CA SER A 28 -10.23 -7.48 4.72
C SER A 28 -9.83 -8.95 4.51
N ILE A 29 -10.74 -9.88 4.79
CA ILE A 29 -10.52 -11.31 4.59
C ILE A 29 -10.39 -11.64 3.11
N ALA A 30 -11.26 -11.08 2.25
CA ALA A 30 -11.19 -11.29 0.81
C ALA A 30 -9.88 -10.77 0.22
N LEU A 31 -9.44 -9.58 0.62
CA LEU A 31 -8.16 -9.01 0.18
C LEU A 31 -6.98 -9.91 0.59
N ASN A 32 -6.92 -10.32 1.85
CA ASN A 32 -5.86 -11.19 2.36
C ASN A 32 -5.88 -12.56 1.67
N THR A 33 -7.05 -13.18 1.53
CA THR A 33 -7.20 -14.48 0.85
C THR A 33 -6.74 -14.40 -0.61
N THR A 34 -7.17 -13.36 -1.32
CA THR A 34 -6.81 -13.17 -2.74
C THR A 34 -5.31 -12.96 -2.91
N LEU A 35 -4.69 -12.10 -2.10
CA LEU A 35 -3.26 -11.84 -2.19
C LEU A 35 -2.43 -13.07 -1.81
N ASN A 36 -2.84 -13.83 -0.79
CA ASN A 36 -2.18 -15.07 -0.41
C ASN A 36 -2.31 -16.12 -1.54
N TYR A 37 -3.50 -16.28 -2.11
CA TYR A 37 -3.70 -17.21 -3.22
C TYR A 37 -2.83 -16.86 -4.43
N LEU A 38 -2.79 -15.59 -4.83
CA LEU A 38 -1.96 -15.13 -5.95
C LEU A 38 -0.46 -15.34 -5.70
N ASN A 39 -0.02 -15.15 -4.45
CA ASN A 39 1.35 -15.43 -4.06
C ASN A 39 1.66 -16.92 -4.24
N PHE A 40 0.80 -17.80 -3.74
CA PHE A 40 0.98 -19.23 -3.82
C PHE A 40 0.87 -19.74 -5.27
N GLU A 41 -0.07 -19.21 -6.06
CA GLU A 41 -0.21 -19.54 -7.47
C GLU A 41 1.05 -19.21 -8.26
N LYS A 42 1.62 -18.01 -8.05
CA LYS A 42 2.87 -17.61 -8.71
C LYS A 42 4.00 -18.59 -8.39
N ARG A 43 4.19 -18.93 -7.11
CA ARG A 43 5.25 -19.85 -6.65
C ARG A 43 5.05 -21.27 -7.19
N LEU A 44 3.83 -21.77 -7.22
CA LEU A 44 3.53 -23.09 -7.80
C LEU A 44 3.82 -23.13 -9.30
N ASN A 45 3.53 -22.05 -10.01
CA ASN A 45 3.88 -21.93 -11.43
C ASN A 45 5.40 -21.96 -11.64
N GLU A 46 6.14 -21.13 -10.88
CA GLU A 46 7.60 -21.06 -10.95
C GLU A 46 8.25 -22.42 -10.66
N THR A 47 7.79 -23.11 -9.62
CA THR A 47 8.30 -24.47 -9.28
C THR A 47 7.96 -25.49 -10.36
N SER A 48 6.75 -25.44 -10.91
CA SER A 48 6.36 -26.33 -11.99
C SER A 48 7.19 -26.10 -13.26
N ASP A 49 7.33 -24.83 -13.68
CA ASP A 49 8.16 -24.46 -14.83
C ASP A 49 9.61 -24.91 -14.62
N SER A 50 10.19 -24.68 -13.43
CA SER A 50 11.54 -25.10 -13.09
C SER A 50 11.72 -26.62 -13.10
N THR A 51 10.68 -27.39 -12.74
CA THR A 51 10.72 -28.87 -12.80
C THR A 51 10.85 -29.36 -14.24
N TYR A 52 10.06 -28.84 -15.16
CA TYR A 52 10.13 -29.23 -16.57
C TYR A 52 11.34 -28.62 -17.29
N GLN A 53 11.87 -27.50 -16.79
CA GLN A 53 13.11 -26.88 -17.26
C GLN A 53 14.30 -27.84 -17.18
N ILE A 54 14.38 -28.67 -16.12
CA ILE A 54 15.42 -29.69 -15.96
C ILE A 54 15.44 -30.63 -17.16
N VAL A 55 14.27 -31.10 -17.59
CA VAL A 55 14.16 -32.00 -18.73
C VAL A 55 14.60 -31.36 -20.04
N VAL A 56 14.28 -30.06 -20.18
CA VAL A 56 14.71 -29.26 -21.34
C VAL A 56 16.22 -29.11 -21.36
N GLU A 57 16.83 -28.75 -20.23
CA GLU A 57 18.27 -28.52 -20.10
C GLU A 57 19.07 -29.81 -20.35
N GLU A 58 18.62 -30.93 -19.81
CA GLU A 58 19.26 -32.23 -20.07
C GLU A 58 19.13 -32.68 -21.51
N THR A 59 17.93 -32.54 -22.09
CA THR A 59 17.71 -32.89 -23.50
C THR A 59 18.53 -31.97 -24.40
N HIS A 60 18.64 -30.70 -24.03
CA HIS A 60 19.52 -29.73 -24.69
C HIS A 60 20.99 -30.14 -24.59
N SER A 61 21.47 -30.57 -23.40
CA SER A 61 22.84 -31.02 -23.21
C SER A 61 23.14 -32.27 -24.06
N ASP A 62 22.27 -33.29 -24.03
CA ASP A 62 22.43 -34.51 -24.85
C ASP A 62 22.52 -34.18 -26.36
N ILE A 63 21.69 -33.28 -26.86
CA ILE A 63 21.66 -32.89 -28.28
C ILE A 63 22.83 -31.98 -28.62
N ASN A 64 23.11 -30.97 -27.76
CA ASN A 64 24.16 -29.99 -28.03
C ASN A 64 25.57 -30.62 -28.02
N GLN A 65 25.77 -31.67 -27.25
CA GLN A 65 27.01 -32.46 -27.26
C GLN A 65 27.27 -33.12 -28.64
N ALA A 66 26.24 -33.60 -29.32
CA ALA A 66 26.35 -34.12 -30.67
C ALA A 66 26.54 -33.00 -31.74
N VAL A 67 25.84 -31.87 -31.57
CA VAL A 67 25.99 -30.72 -32.45
C VAL A 67 27.37 -30.07 -32.33
N SER A 68 27.92 -30.03 -31.11
CA SER A 68 29.29 -29.52 -30.84
C SER A 68 30.38 -30.35 -31.52
N LEU A 69 30.12 -31.60 -31.87
CA LEU A 69 31.02 -32.46 -32.70
C LEU A 69 30.95 -32.13 -34.20
N GLY A 70 30.17 -31.10 -34.60
CA GLY A 70 30.02 -30.68 -35.99
C GLY A 70 29.01 -31.48 -36.80
N LEU A 71 28.14 -32.23 -36.14
CA LEU A 71 27.03 -32.92 -36.78
C LEU A 71 25.84 -32.00 -36.97
N SER A 72 25.26 -31.93 -38.17
CA SER A 72 24.03 -31.19 -38.39
C SER A 72 22.86 -31.82 -37.64
N LEU A 73 21.94 -31.04 -37.08
CA LEU A 73 20.77 -31.53 -36.34
C LEU A 73 19.99 -32.63 -37.10
N ALA A 74 19.82 -32.47 -38.42
CA ALA A 74 19.08 -33.42 -39.25
C ALA A 74 19.82 -34.76 -39.46
N SER A 75 21.13 -34.83 -39.23
CA SER A 75 21.94 -36.06 -39.42
C SER A 75 22.11 -36.89 -38.15
N ILE A 76 21.67 -36.40 -36.99
CA ILE A 76 21.80 -37.07 -35.69
C ILE A 76 20.66 -38.09 -35.54
N THR A 77 20.89 -39.32 -35.86
CA THR A 77 19.87 -40.40 -35.88
C THR A 77 19.33 -40.77 -34.51
N ASN A 78 20.01 -40.39 -33.43
CA ASN A 78 19.66 -40.76 -32.05
C ASN A 78 18.72 -39.80 -31.34
N ILE A 79 18.43 -38.61 -31.93
CA ILE A 79 17.58 -37.59 -31.30
C ILE A 79 16.18 -38.13 -31.01
N GLN A 80 15.58 -38.85 -31.98
CA GLN A 80 14.24 -39.40 -31.81
C GLN A 80 14.15 -40.37 -30.60
N ALA A 81 15.14 -41.22 -30.40
CA ALA A 81 15.19 -42.12 -29.24
C ALA A 81 15.40 -41.38 -27.91
N ILE A 82 16.16 -40.28 -27.91
CA ILE A 82 16.31 -39.42 -26.75
C ILE A 82 14.96 -38.82 -26.38
N LEU A 83 14.25 -38.23 -27.33
CA LEU A 83 12.94 -37.59 -27.08
C LEU A 83 11.89 -38.62 -26.57
N GLU A 84 11.82 -39.80 -27.18
CA GLU A 84 10.91 -40.87 -26.77
C GLU A 84 11.16 -41.35 -25.35
N ARG A 85 12.41 -41.46 -24.95
CA ARG A 85 12.78 -41.82 -23.57
C ARG A 85 12.39 -40.73 -22.58
N ARG A 86 12.62 -39.43 -22.92
CA ARG A 86 12.31 -38.33 -22.05
C ARG A 86 10.81 -38.18 -21.78
N ILE A 87 9.96 -38.40 -22.79
CA ILE A 87 8.51 -38.34 -22.62
C ILE A 87 7.96 -39.47 -21.74
N GLN A 88 8.64 -40.63 -21.74
CA GLN A 88 8.26 -41.78 -20.90
C GLN A 88 8.70 -41.63 -19.45
N LEU A 89 9.82 -40.96 -19.21
CA LEU A 89 10.39 -40.80 -17.86
C LEU A 89 9.64 -39.75 -17.01
N VAL A 90 8.97 -38.80 -17.65
CA VAL A 90 8.39 -37.67 -16.91
C VAL A 90 6.90 -37.51 -17.19
N GLU A 91 6.10 -37.81 -16.19
CA GLU A 91 4.64 -37.62 -16.28
C GLU A 91 4.27 -36.16 -16.54
N GLY A 92 3.34 -35.92 -17.45
CA GLY A 92 2.80 -34.62 -17.76
C GLY A 92 3.41 -33.93 -18.97
N ILE A 93 4.50 -34.46 -19.55
CA ILE A 93 5.00 -33.95 -20.83
C ILE A 93 4.09 -34.51 -21.93
N THR A 94 3.55 -33.61 -22.76
CA THR A 94 2.62 -33.98 -23.84
C THR A 94 3.31 -34.03 -25.20
N TYR A 95 4.32 -33.17 -25.40
CA TYR A 95 5.00 -33.08 -26.69
C TYR A 95 6.42 -32.54 -26.51
N ILE A 96 7.39 -33.15 -27.17
CA ILE A 96 8.76 -32.64 -27.29
C ILE A 96 9.15 -32.63 -28.76
N ALA A 97 9.76 -31.53 -29.22
CA ALA A 97 10.20 -31.39 -30.61
C ALA A 97 11.51 -30.61 -30.72
N VAL A 98 12.31 -31.02 -31.70
CA VAL A 98 13.47 -30.26 -32.18
C VAL A 98 13.09 -29.65 -33.52
N ARG A 99 13.20 -28.32 -33.60
CA ARG A 99 12.92 -27.55 -34.81
C ARG A 99 14.22 -26.97 -35.39
N SER A 100 14.23 -26.82 -36.70
CA SER A 100 15.30 -26.11 -37.40
C SER A 100 15.26 -24.60 -37.07
N ASP A 101 16.28 -23.88 -37.46
CA ASP A 101 16.34 -22.38 -37.37
C ASP A 101 15.21 -21.72 -38.19
N VAL A 102 14.73 -22.36 -39.26
CA VAL A 102 13.60 -21.89 -40.11
C VAL A 102 12.23 -22.19 -39.46
N GLY A 103 12.20 -23.08 -38.45
CA GLY A 103 10.98 -23.45 -37.71
C GLY A 103 10.35 -24.80 -38.09
N ASP A 104 10.93 -25.53 -39.04
CA ASP A 104 10.45 -26.84 -39.43
C ASP A 104 10.74 -27.91 -38.34
N VAL A 105 9.80 -28.81 -38.10
CA VAL A 105 9.97 -29.91 -37.13
C VAL A 105 10.88 -30.97 -37.73
N LEU A 106 12.07 -31.16 -37.12
CA LEU A 106 13.01 -32.19 -37.54
C LEU A 106 12.71 -33.54 -36.85
N PHE A 107 12.50 -33.48 -35.55
CA PHE A 107 12.17 -34.65 -34.72
C PHE A 107 11.08 -34.26 -33.74
N SER A 108 10.15 -35.17 -33.45
CA SER A 108 9.12 -34.92 -32.43
C SER A 108 8.57 -36.24 -31.88
N THR A 109 8.13 -36.20 -30.65
CA THR A 109 7.42 -37.27 -29.99
C THR A 109 6.26 -36.72 -29.15
N GLY A 110 5.22 -37.54 -28.98
CA GLY A 110 3.98 -37.11 -28.30
C GLY A 110 3.00 -36.37 -29.23
N GLU A 111 1.86 -36.00 -28.69
CA GLU A 111 0.81 -35.30 -29.43
C GLU A 111 0.48 -33.99 -28.74
N THR A 112 0.35 -32.91 -29.49
CA THR A 112 -0.20 -31.67 -28.98
C THR A 112 -1.68 -31.88 -28.70
N THR A 113 -2.06 -31.70 -27.45
CA THR A 113 -3.45 -31.89 -27.02
C THR A 113 -4.23 -30.60 -27.13
N ASN A 114 -5.56 -30.69 -27.30
CA ASN A 114 -6.46 -29.50 -27.23
C ASN A 114 -6.63 -28.98 -25.80
N GLN A 115 -5.90 -29.54 -24.84
CA GLN A 115 -5.89 -29.04 -23.44
C GLN A 115 -4.90 -27.89 -23.27
N PRO A 116 -5.09 -27.02 -22.27
CA PRO A 116 -4.15 -25.94 -22.00
C PRO A 116 -2.78 -26.50 -21.62
N GLU A 117 -1.79 -26.16 -22.41
CA GLU A 117 -0.39 -26.53 -22.26
C GLU A 117 0.50 -25.34 -22.04
N ARG A 118 1.62 -25.54 -21.35
CA ARG A 118 2.72 -24.57 -21.32
C ARG A 118 3.87 -25.04 -22.20
N LYS A 119 4.58 -24.06 -22.75
CA LYS A 119 5.72 -24.28 -23.63
C LYS A 119 6.99 -23.76 -22.97
N LEU A 120 8.00 -24.63 -22.95
CA LEU A 120 9.38 -24.25 -22.64
C LEU A 120 10.21 -24.44 -23.88
N SER A 121 11.23 -23.62 -24.07
CA SER A 121 12.07 -23.72 -25.25
C SER A 121 13.46 -23.16 -25.04
N VAL A 122 14.46 -23.83 -25.62
CA VAL A 122 15.86 -23.46 -25.58
C VAL A 122 16.43 -23.54 -27.01
N ASP A 123 17.24 -22.55 -27.35
CA ASP A 123 17.90 -22.47 -28.65
C ASP A 123 19.14 -23.39 -28.69
N LEU A 124 19.36 -24.08 -29.80
CA LEU A 124 20.49 -24.97 -30.03
C LEU A 124 21.54 -24.28 -30.89
N TYR A 125 22.78 -24.22 -30.39
CA TYR A 125 23.90 -23.57 -31.04
C TYR A 125 25.01 -24.58 -31.39
N ASN A 126 25.70 -24.32 -32.51
CA ASN A 126 26.88 -25.09 -32.86
C ASN A 126 28.15 -24.52 -32.22
N THR A 127 29.30 -25.18 -32.44
CA THR A 127 30.64 -24.74 -31.97
C THR A 127 31.05 -23.33 -32.42
N PHE A 128 30.38 -22.75 -33.40
CA PHE A 128 30.65 -21.42 -33.96
C PHE A 128 29.63 -20.39 -33.45
N ASP A 129 28.85 -20.73 -32.43
CA ASP A 129 27.81 -19.87 -31.85
C ASP A 129 26.72 -19.46 -32.85
N VAL A 130 26.52 -20.34 -33.89
CA VAL A 130 25.44 -20.15 -34.86
C VAL A 130 24.26 -21.00 -34.44
N LYS A 131 23.07 -20.38 -34.40
CA LYS A 131 21.83 -21.09 -34.08
C LYS A 131 21.46 -22.08 -35.17
N GLU A 132 21.38 -23.38 -34.82
CA GLU A 132 20.99 -24.47 -35.72
C GLU A 132 19.54 -24.87 -35.56
N GLY A 133 18.93 -24.54 -34.42
CA GLY A 133 17.56 -24.91 -34.16
C GLY A 133 17.08 -24.55 -32.79
N LYS A 134 15.96 -25.18 -32.40
CA LYS A 134 15.28 -24.93 -31.13
C LYS A 134 14.67 -26.21 -30.59
N LEU A 135 14.90 -26.49 -29.32
CA LEU A 135 14.21 -27.55 -28.58
C LEU A 135 12.94 -26.94 -27.94
N GLU A 136 11.79 -27.54 -28.19
CA GLU A 136 10.49 -27.19 -27.60
C GLU A 136 9.94 -28.36 -26.79
N LEU A 137 9.49 -28.06 -25.57
CA LEU A 137 8.80 -28.97 -24.69
C LEU A 137 7.43 -28.39 -24.30
N HIS A 138 6.39 -29.19 -24.44
CA HIS A 138 5.04 -28.85 -23.99
C HIS A 138 4.65 -29.80 -22.85
N TYR A 139 4.03 -29.24 -21.82
CA TYR A 139 3.54 -29.99 -20.69
C TYR A 139 2.12 -29.61 -20.30
N ALA A 140 1.34 -30.61 -19.86
CA ALA A 140 -0.05 -30.39 -19.46
C ALA A 140 -0.15 -29.55 -18.18
N THR A 141 -0.99 -28.52 -18.21
CA THR A 141 -1.26 -27.73 -17.02
C THR A 141 -2.42 -28.26 -16.17
N ALA A 142 -3.09 -29.31 -16.60
CA ALA A 142 -4.24 -29.88 -15.90
C ALA A 142 -3.94 -30.31 -14.46
N PRO A 143 -2.84 -31.02 -14.13
CA PRO A 143 -2.51 -31.39 -12.75
C PRO A 143 -2.19 -30.18 -11.89
N LEU A 144 -1.49 -29.19 -12.44
CA LEU A 144 -1.17 -27.95 -11.77
C LEU A 144 -2.45 -27.16 -11.46
N ASN A 145 -3.38 -27.06 -12.40
CA ASN A 145 -4.66 -26.39 -12.24
C ASN A 145 -5.54 -27.09 -11.20
N GLN A 146 -5.54 -28.42 -11.13
CA GLN A 146 -6.23 -29.16 -10.06
C GLN A 146 -5.65 -28.84 -8.69
N THR A 147 -4.33 -28.78 -8.56
CA THR A 147 -3.64 -28.40 -7.32
C THR A 147 -4.01 -26.97 -6.91
N LYS A 148 -4.01 -26.02 -7.84
CA LYS A 148 -4.43 -24.64 -7.62
C LYS A 148 -5.89 -24.55 -7.18
N GLN A 149 -6.81 -25.28 -7.83
CA GLN A 149 -8.23 -25.30 -7.44
C GLN A 149 -8.43 -25.91 -6.05
N SER A 150 -7.71 -26.96 -5.72
CA SER A 150 -7.73 -27.57 -4.39
C SER A 150 -7.24 -26.59 -3.33
N LEU A 151 -6.14 -25.85 -3.59
CA LEU A 151 -5.63 -24.80 -2.73
C LEU A 151 -6.63 -23.65 -2.57
N LEU A 152 -7.21 -23.18 -3.67
CA LEU A 152 -8.21 -22.13 -3.65
C LEU A 152 -9.43 -22.52 -2.81
N SER A 153 -9.95 -23.74 -3.01
CA SER A 153 -11.10 -24.23 -2.25
C SER A 153 -10.80 -24.33 -0.74
N LYS A 154 -9.61 -24.80 -0.36
CA LYS A 154 -9.16 -24.82 1.04
C LYS A 154 -9.07 -23.42 1.61
N GLN A 155 -8.50 -22.47 0.87
CA GLN A 155 -8.37 -21.07 1.32
C GLN A 155 -9.73 -20.38 1.49
N ILE A 156 -10.67 -20.62 0.56
CA ILE A 156 -12.04 -20.10 0.67
C ILE A 156 -12.71 -20.69 1.93
N LEU A 157 -12.55 -21.98 2.19
CA LEU A 157 -13.12 -22.62 3.36
C LEU A 157 -12.55 -22.05 4.66
N ILE A 158 -11.23 -21.84 4.74
CA ILE A 158 -10.56 -21.20 5.86
C ILE A 158 -11.06 -19.75 6.04
N ALA A 159 -11.21 -19.01 4.94
CA ALA A 159 -11.71 -17.64 4.95
C ALA A 159 -13.15 -17.56 5.48
N VAL A 160 -14.04 -18.44 5.00
CA VAL A 160 -15.43 -18.54 5.47
C VAL A 160 -15.49 -18.93 6.95
N PHE A 161 -14.64 -19.83 7.41
CA PHE A 161 -14.54 -20.21 8.82
C PHE A 161 -14.19 -19.02 9.72
N TRP A 162 -13.11 -18.30 9.40
CA TRP A 162 -12.69 -17.13 10.16
C TRP A 162 -13.69 -15.97 10.08
N LEU A 163 -14.31 -15.77 8.92
CA LEU A 163 -15.37 -14.79 8.74
C LEU A 163 -16.56 -15.12 9.65
N SER A 164 -16.99 -16.37 9.68
CA SER A 164 -18.14 -16.81 10.50
C SER A 164 -17.90 -16.63 11.99
N ILE A 165 -16.71 -17.00 12.48
CA ILE A 165 -16.32 -16.83 13.89
C ILE A 165 -16.30 -15.34 14.26
N THR A 166 -15.60 -14.53 13.47
CA THR A 166 -15.43 -13.10 13.77
C THR A 166 -16.75 -12.33 13.65
N LEU A 167 -17.62 -12.69 12.71
CA LEU A 167 -18.97 -12.15 12.62
C LEU A 167 -19.82 -12.55 13.83
N GLY A 168 -19.77 -13.80 14.27
CA GLY A 168 -20.49 -14.26 15.46
C GLY A 168 -20.07 -13.48 16.72
N ILE A 169 -18.78 -13.37 16.97
CA ILE A 169 -18.25 -12.60 18.11
C ILE A 169 -18.59 -11.11 17.96
N GLY A 170 -18.42 -10.55 16.78
CA GLY A 170 -18.75 -9.15 16.48
C GLY A 170 -20.21 -8.83 16.70
N PHE A 171 -21.10 -9.71 16.24
CA PHE A 171 -22.54 -9.57 16.43
C PHE A 171 -22.92 -9.51 17.91
N ILE A 172 -22.40 -10.43 18.73
CA ILE A 172 -22.68 -10.49 20.17
C ILE A 172 -22.14 -9.23 20.87
N ALA A 173 -20.89 -8.82 20.58
CA ALA A 173 -20.26 -7.67 21.19
C ALA A 173 -20.98 -6.35 20.83
N ILE A 174 -21.32 -6.15 19.56
CA ILE A 174 -22.00 -4.95 19.08
C ILE A 174 -23.43 -4.89 19.60
N ARG A 175 -24.15 -6.03 19.59
CA ARG A 175 -25.50 -6.11 20.13
C ARG A 175 -25.53 -5.68 21.59
N HIS A 176 -24.62 -6.19 22.40
CA HIS A 176 -24.54 -5.85 23.82
C HIS A 176 -24.27 -4.36 24.06
N LEU A 177 -23.30 -3.79 23.31
CA LEU A 177 -22.95 -2.37 23.40
C LEU A 177 -24.08 -1.45 22.94
N LEU A 178 -24.72 -1.79 21.82
CA LEU A 178 -25.81 -1.00 21.27
C LEU A 178 -27.08 -1.08 22.10
N ASP A 179 -27.40 -2.21 22.74
CA ASP A 179 -28.58 -2.35 23.59
C ASP A 179 -28.54 -1.36 24.77
N ILE A 180 -27.37 -1.11 25.35
CA ILE A 180 -27.18 -0.10 26.39
C ILE A 180 -27.45 1.30 25.86
N PHE A 181 -26.94 1.61 24.67
CA PHE A 181 -27.10 2.93 24.05
C PHE A 181 -28.52 3.19 23.57
N LEU A 182 -29.15 2.21 22.92
CA LEU A 182 -30.50 2.34 22.38
C LEU A 182 -31.57 2.41 23.45
N LYS A 183 -31.41 1.75 24.60
CA LYS A 183 -32.31 1.91 25.75
C LYS A 183 -32.44 3.36 26.20
N LYS A 184 -31.34 4.13 26.21
CA LYS A 184 -31.38 5.56 26.57
C LYS A 184 -32.12 6.40 25.52
N ILE A 185 -31.93 6.07 24.21
CA ILE A 185 -32.62 6.73 23.12
C ILE A 185 -34.11 6.47 23.19
N ASP A 186 -34.50 5.22 23.44
CA ASP A 186 -35.90 4.82 23.56
C ASP A 186 -36.58 5.49 24.76
N GLN A 187 -35.96 5.48 25.92
CA GLN A 187 -36.45 6.20 27.11
C GLN A 187 -36.61 7.71 26.84
N ALA A 188 -35.66 8.34 26.20
CA ALA A 188 -35.74 9.74 25.83
C ALA A 188 -36.85 9.99 24.75
N SER A 189 -37.02 9.07 23.83
CA SER A 189 -38.05 9.12 22.80
C SER A 189 -39.48 8.94 23.34
N GLN A 190 -39.62 8.08 24.35
CA GLN A 190 -40.95 7.85 25.00
C GLN A 190 -41.39 9.05 25.84
N LEU A 191 -40.46 9.81 26.42
CA LEU A 191 -40.76 11.05 27.14
C LEU A 191 -41.23 12.19 26.23
N LEU A 192 -40.83 12.16 24.96
CA LEU A 192 -41.22 13.14 23.94
C LEU A 192 -42.47 12.61 23.18
N THR A 193 -43.60 12.57 23.86
CA THR A 193 -44.88 12.18 23.25
C THR A 193 -45.32 13.19 22.18
N GLU A 194 -46.10 12.77 21.22
CA GLU A 194 -46.60 13.62 20.15
C GLU A 194 -47.81 14.53 20.60
N GLU A 195 -48.33 14.34 21.80
CA GLU A 195 -49.45 15.13 22.33
C GLU A 195 -49.08 16.60 22.52
N GLU A 196 -50.05 17.51 22.26
CA GLU A 196 -49.90 18.93 22.50
C GLU A 196 -49.81 19.17 24.03
N ALA A 197 -48.65 19.57 24.49
CA ALA A 197 -48.37 19.92 25.86
C ALA A 197 -48.17 21.44 25.98
N SER A 198 -48.40 21.97 27.16
CA SER A 198 -48.10 23.37 27.44
C SER A 198 -46.62 23.69 27.22
N LYS A 199 -46.30 24.95 26.98
CA LYS A 199 -44.94 25.42 26.71
C LYS A 199 -43.97 25.03 27.87
N GLU A 200 -44.43 25.10 29.10
CA GLU A 200 -43.66 24.76 30.29
C GLU A 200 -43.45 23.25 30.38
N GLU A 201 -44.41 22.43 30.01
CA GLU A 201 -44.37 20.98 30.03
C GLU A 201 -43.48 20.44 28.90
N THR A 202 -43.53 21.04 27.72
CA THR A 202 -42.64 20.76 26.60
C THR A 202 -41.18 21.01 26.99
N LEU A 203 -40.90 22.12 27.66
CA LEU A 203 -39.56 22.43 28.15
C LEU A 203 -39.07 21.41 29.20
N LYS A 204 -39.96 21.00 30.13
CA LYS A 204 -39.66 19.95 31.12
C LYS A 204 -39.37 18.59 30.44
N GLN A 205 -40.13 18.21 29.41
CA GLN A 205 -39.93 16.98 28.64
C GLN A 205 -38.56 16.99 27.94
N ILE A 206 -38.18 18.09 27.26
CA ILE A 206 -36.88 18.24 26.61
C ILE A 206 -35.77 18.20 27.62
N THR A 207 -35.88 18.88 28.77
CA THR A 207 -34.86 18.90 29.82
C THR A 207 -34.69 17.52 30.46
N LYS A 208 -35.77 16.79 30.73
CA LYS A 208 -35.70 15.39 31.21
C LYS A 208 -35.07 14.46 30.19
N ALA A 209 -35.42 14.57 28.90
CA ALA A 209 -34.80 13.79 27.84
C ALA A 209 -33.28 14.08 27.75
N HIS A 210 -32.88 15.34 27.88
CA HIS A 210 -31.47 15.74 27.96
C HIS A 210 -30.74 15.11 29.18
N GLN A 211 -31.41 15.11 30.34
CA GLN A 211 -30.86 14.47 31.55
C GLN A 211 -30.67 12.97 31.39
N ILE A 212 -31.62 12.24 30.82
CA ILE A 212 -31.52 10.78 30.55
C ILE A 212 -30.36 10.50 29.57
N ILE A 213 -30.23 11.30 28.51
CA ILE A 213 -29.19 11.14 27.54
C ILE A 213 -27.79 11.38 28.14
N ASN A 214 -27.66 12.34 29.05
CA ASN A 214 -26.40 12.67 29.70
C ASN A 214 -26.16 11.90 31.02
N ALA A 215 -27.20 11.24 31.57
CA ALA A 215 -27.04 10.49 32.80
C ALA A 215 -26.04 9.34 32.64
N SER A 216 -25.03 9.37 33.46
CA SER A 216 -24.14 8.24 33.71
C SER A 216 -24.87 7.25 34.62
N SER A 217 -25.79 6.46 34.06
CA SER A 217 -26.73 5.63 34.84
C SER A 217 -26.14 4.34 35.36
N ASP A 218 -24.82 4.13 35.30
CA ASP A 218 -24.28 2.78 35.51
C ASP A 218 -23.38 2.63 36.72
N ARG A 219 -23.64 1.55 37.43
CA ARG A 219 -22.96 1.16 38.66
C ARG A 219 -21.48 0.76 38.50
N SER A 220 -20.99 0.53 37.28
CA SER A 220 -19.59 0.17 37.01
C SER A 220 -18.80 1.27 36.32
N LYS A 221 -17.59 1.56 36.81
CA LYS A 221 -16.65 2.52 36.22
C LYS A 221 -16.35 2.18 34.72
N TRP A 222 -16.34 0.90 34.37
CA TRP A 222 -16.10 0.40 33.01
C TRP A 222 -17.23 0.78 32.06
N MET A 223 -18.47 0.64 32.49
CA MET A 223 -19.65 1.01 31.70
C MET A 223 -19.76 2.53 31.48
N GLN A 224 -19.36 3.33 32.46
CA GLN A 224 -19.25 4.79 32.28
C GLN A 224 -18.18 5.16 31.26
N TRP A 225 -17.03 4.49 31.30
CA TRP A 225 -15.93 4.69 30.35
C TRP A 225 -16.31 4.26 28.95
N THR A 226 -16.93 3.11 28.74
CA THR A 226 -17.40 2.63 27.43
C THR A 226 -18.46 3.54 26.83
N SER A 227 -19.40 4.06 27.64
CA SER A 227 -20.40 5.02 27.17
C SER A 227 -19.78 6.34 26.71
N LYS A 228 -18.73 6.80 27.39
CA LYS A 228 -18.00 8.03 27.04
C LYS A 228 -17.15 7.86 25.80
N HIS A 229 -16.55 6.68 25.61
CA HIS A 229 -15.61 6.38 24.53
C HIS A 229 -16.17 5.36 23.52
N PHE A 230 -17.48 5.32 23.38
CA PHE A 230 -18.22 4.35 22.55
C PHE A 230 -17.63 4.13 21.13
N PRO A 231 -17.26 5.18 20.35
CA PRO A 231 -16.65 4.94 19.05
C PRO A 231 -15.29 4.26 19.11
N LEU A 232 -14.47 4.59 20.12
CA LEU A 232 -13.16 3.96 20.29
C LEU A 232 -13.29 2.48 20.66
N VAL A 233 -14.33 2.12 21.43
CA VAL A 233 -14.62 0.72 21.77
C VAL A 233 -15.03 -0.07 20.52
N ILE A 234 -15.90 0.49 19.67
CA ILE A 234 -16.30 -0.17 18.41
C ILE A 234 -15.09 -0.35 17.48
N ILE A 235 -14.25 0.68 17.35
CA ILE A 235 -13.02 0.59 16.57
C ILE A 235 -12.10 -0.50 17.14
N GLY A 236 -11.89 -0.50 18.46
CA GLY A 236 -11.09 -1.51 19.13
C GLY A 236 -11.58 -2.93 18.85
N ILE A 237 -12.88 -3.16 18.93
CA ILE A 237 -13.51 -4.46 18.61
C ILE A 237 -13.29 -4.80 17.13
N ALA A 238 -13.59 -3.88 16.22
CA ALA A 238 -13.45 -4.13 14.78
C ALA A 238 -12.01 -4.44 14.40
N VAL A 239 -11.04 -3.67 14.92
CA VAL A 239 -9.60 -3.90 14.66
C VAL A 239 -9.13 -5.22 15.26
N SER A 240 -9.56 -5.55 16.51
CA SER A 240 -9.20 -6.82 17.14
C SER A 240 -9.76 -8.02 16.38
N LEU A 241 -11.01 -7.94 15.92
CA LEU A 241 -11.63 -8.99 15.11
C LEU A 241 -10.91 -9.16 13.77
N THR A 242 -10.57 -8.05 13.11
CA THR A 242 -9.81 -8.06 11.87
C THR A 242 -8.42 -8.66 12.07
N PHE A 243 -7.74 -8.28 13.14
CA PHE A 243 -6.43 -8.81 13.49
C PHE A 243 -6.49 -10.33 13.71
N ILE A 244 -7.41 -10.82 14.56
CA ILE A 244 -7.58 -12.24 14.86
C ILE A 244 -7.92 -13.02 13.58
N ALA A 245 -8.86 -12.51 12.77
CA ALA A 245 -9.25 -13.15 11.51
C ALA A 245 -8.07 -13.29 10.54
N ASN A 246 -7.33 -12.21 10.31
CA ASN A 246 -6.22 -12.23 9.36
C ASN A 246 -5.03 -13.05 9.85
N VAL A 247 -4.69 -13.00 11.13
CA VAL A 247 -3.63 -13.84 11.69
C VAL A 247 -3.99 -15.32 11.60
N GLY A 248 -5.22 -15.69 12.00
CA GLY A 248 -5.69 -17.08 11.90
C GLY A 248 -5.76 -17.58 10.46
N LEU A 249 -6.31 -16.77 9.54
CA LEU A 249 -6.35 -17.04 8.12
C LEU A 249 -4.94 -17.25 7.56
N SER A 250 -4.02 -16.32 7.84
CA SER A 250 -2.65 -16.36 7.32
C SER A 250 -1.91 -17.60 7.81
N TYR A 251 -2.01 -17.94 9.09
CA TYR A 251 -1.39 -19.12 9.66
C TYR A 251 -1.88 -20.42 9.00
N GLN A 252 -3.21 -20.58 8.88
CA GLN A 252 -3.79 -21.79 8.28
C GLN A 252 -3.53 -21.86 6.77
N SER A 253 -3.59 -20.72 6.06
CA SER A 253 -3.25 -20.64 4.64
C SER A 253 -1.80 -21.02 4.38
N MET A 254 -0.88 -20.58 5.26
CA MET A 254 0.54 -20.89 5.16
C MET A 254 0.81 -22.38 5.35
N ASN A 255 0.20 -23.00 6.36
CA ASN A 255 0.33 -24.45 6.57
C ASN A 255 -0.21 -25.25 5.37
N ALA A 256 -1.34 -24.81 4.81
CA ALA A 256 -1.91 -25.45 3.62
C ALA A 256 -0.99 -25.32 2.39
N PHE A 257 -0.33 -24.17 2.24
CA PHE A 257 0.63 -23.96 1.17
C PHE A 257 1.91 -24.75 1.36
N SER A 258 2.51 -24.72 2.58
CA SER A 258 3.75 -25.42 2.89
C SER A 258 3.65 -26.91 2.56
N SER A 259 2.54 -27.56 2.92
CA SER A 259 2.33 -28.98 2.63
C SER A 259 2.28 -29.30 1.13
N VAL A 260 1.68 -28.41 0.33
CA VAL A 260 1.61 -28.58 -1.14
C VAL A 260 2.97 -28.30 -1.78
N TYR A 261 3.65 -27.25 -1.31
CA TYR A 261 4.95 -26.85 -1.83
C TYR A 261 6.03 -27.90 -1.55
N GLU A 262 6.06 -28.44 -0.34
CA GLU A 262 6.95 -29.53 0.05
C GLU A 262 6.77 -30.76 -0.85
N SER A 263 5.52 -31.15 -1.12
CA SER A 263 5.24 -32.28 -2.04
C SER A 263 5.72 -31.99 -3.47
N LYS A 264 5.66 -30.75 -3.94
CA LYS A 264 6.17 -30.37 -5.27
C LYS A 264 7.70 -30.35 -5.32
N LEU A 265 8.35 -29.94 -4.26
CA LEU A 265 9.80 -29.97 -4.14
C LEU A 265 10.33 -31.42 -4.10
N GLU A 266 9.63 -32.30 -3.39
CA GLU A 266 9.93 -33.71 -3.38
C GLU A 266 9.82 -34.36 -4.78
N GLN A 267 8.77 -34.02 -5.53
CA GLN A 267 8.63 -34.47 -6.93
C GLN A 267 9.79 -33.99 -7.81
N LYS A 268 10.24 -32.74 -7.61
CA LYS A 268 11.38 -32.17 -8.33
C LYS A 268 12.69 -32.89 -7.97
N SER A 269 12.92 -33.15 -6.69
CA SER A 269 14.10 -33.86 -6.21
C SER A 269 14.14 -35.30 -6.73
N ASN A 270 13.01 -36.00 -6.71
CA ASN A 270 12.89 -37.34 -7.25
C ASN A 270 13.19 -37.39 -8.76
N LEU A 271 12.68 -36.39 -9.52
CA LEU A 271 12.96 -36.30 -10.96
C LEU A 271 14.46 -36.15 -11.23
N ILE A 272 15.15 -35.28 -10.49
CA ILE A 272 16.60 -35.13 -10.62
C ILE A 272 17.30 -36.43 -10.27
N GLY A 273 16.88 -37.07 -9.19
CA GLY A 273 17.42 -38.35 -8.78
C GLY A 273 17.24 -39.48 -9.82
N ASP A 274 16.04 -39.59 -10.35
CA ASP A 274 15.73 -40.60 -11.41
C ASP A 274 16.57 -40.34 -12.67
N THR A 275 16.79 -39.08 -13.01
CA THR A 275 17.61 -38.70 -14.15
C THR A 275 19.07 -39.03 -13.93
N LEU A 276 19.66 -38.60 -12.80
CA LEU A 276 21.02 -38.92 -12.44
C LEU A 276 21.23 -40.45 -12.31
N SER A 277 20.29 -41.13 -11.67
CA SER A 277 20.31 -42.59 -11.56
C SER A 277 20.32 -43.26 -12.93
N SER A 278 19.53 -42.77 -13.89
CA SER A 278 19.50 -43.32 -15.25
C SER A 278 20.83 -43.12 -16.00
N VAL A 279 21.51 -42.00 -15.78
CA VAL A 279 22.81 -41.69 -16.35
C VAL A 279 23.88 -42.61 -15.74
N ILE A 280 23.90 -42.74 -14.44
CA ILE A 280 24.86 -43.58 -13.70
C ILE A 280 24.67 -45.04 -14.09
N HIS A 281 23.43 -45.54 -14.10
CA HIS A 281 23.10 -46.92 -14.50
C HIS A 281 23.59 -47.25 -15.93
N ARG A 282 23.37 -46.36 -16.88
CA ARG A 282 23.83 -46.51 -18.26
C ARG A 282 25.36 -46.58 -18.38
N LEU A 283 26.08 -45.81 -17.55
CA LEU A 283 27.54 -45.83 -17.53
C LEU A 283 28.05 -47.17 -16.97
N ILE A 284 27.40 -47.70 -15.93
CA ILE A 284 27.73 -48.99 -15.33
C ILE A 284 27.40 -50.15 -16.32
N GLU A 285 26.25 -50.15 -16.99
CA GLU A 285 25.90 -51.10 -18.02
C GLU A 285 26.89 -51.12 -19.19
N ASN A 286 27.44 -49.98 -19.56
CA ASN A 286 28.49 -49.86 -20.57
C ASN A 286 29.87 -50.29 -20.06
N GLY A 287 29.98 -50.86 -18.84
CA GLY A 287 31.18 -51.44 -18.30
C GLY A 287 32.13 -50.44 -17.62
N VAL A 288 31.66 -49.25 -17.29
CA VAL A 288 32.45 -48.28 -16.53
C VAL A 288 32.37 -48.64 -15.05
N PRO A 289 33.49 -48.95 -14.37
CA PRO A 289 33.49 -49.22 -12.94
C PRO A 289 33.01 -48.01 -12.14
N ILE A 290 32.22 -48.25 -11.09
CA ILE A 290 31.58 -47.17 -10.29
C ILE A 290 32.61 -46.27 -9.60
N ASP A 291 33.77 -46.78 -9.27
CA ASP A 291 34.89 -46.05 -8.65
C ASP A 291 35.67 -45.15 -9.65
N LYS A 292 35.28 -45.22 -10.95
CA LYS A 292 35.95 -44.49 -12.05
C LYS A 292 34.98 -43.63 -12.88
N LEU A 293 33.87 -43.22 -12.31
CA LEU A 293 32.93 -42.29 -12.92
C LEU A 293 33.46 -40.85 -12.90
N ASN A 294 34.54 -40.60 -13.70
CA ASN A 294 35.14 -39.25 -13.78
C ASN A 294 34.13 -38.27 -14.36
N GLY A 295 34.04 -37.08 -13.71
CA GLY A 295 33.13 -36.02 -14.13
C GLY A 295 31.78 -36.02 -13.39
N LEU A 296 31.45 -36.99 -12.55
CA LEU A 296 30.21 -37.08 -11.82
C LEU A 296 30.09 -35.94 -10.78
N GLU A 297 31.21 -35.56 -10.17
CA GLU A 297 31.24 -34.42 -9.23
C GLU A 297 30.99 -33.10 -9.94
N GLU A 298 31.43 -32.93 -11.18
CA GLU A 298 31.18 -31.76 -12.01
C GLU A 298 29.69 -31.68 -12.39
N GLU A 299 29.10 -32.83 -12.68
CA GLU A 299 27.65 -32.95 -12.95
C GLU A 299 26.85 -32.61 -11.68
N PHE A 300 27.21 -33.13 -10.51
CA PHE A 300 26.59 -32.75 -9.23
C PHE A 300 26.73 -31.26 -8.93
N SER A 301 27.89 -30.68 -9.26
CA SER A 301 28.12 -29.25 -9.16
C SER A 301 27.17 -28.45 -10.08
N ASN A 302 27.01 -28.88 -11.32
CA ASN A 302 26.10 -28.23 -12.27
C ASN A 302 24.66 -28.22 -11.76
N TYR A 303 24.16 -29.35 -11.26
CA TYR A 303 22.80 -29.46 -10.70
C TYR A 303 22.63 -28.59 -9.45
N THR A 304 23.59 -28.60 -8.54
CA THR A 304 23.48 -27.78 -7.30
C THR A 304 23.63 -26.27 -7.57
N GLN A 305 24.38 -25.87 -8.59
CA GLN A 305 24.51 -24.44 -8.98
C GLN A 305 23.32 -23.95 -9.80
N THR A 306 22.71 -24.84 -10.60
CA THR A 306 21.55 -24.47 -11.44
C THR A 306 20.25 -24.49 -10.63
N HIS A 307 20.17 -25.34 -9.61
CA HIS A 307 18.97 -25.53 -8.78
C HIS A 307 19.26 -25.20 -7.32
N ASP A 308 19.03 -23.95 -6.94
CA ASP A 308 19.28 -23.44 -5.57
C ASP A 308 18.56 -24.27 -4.47
N GLU A 309 17.48 -25.00 -4.84
CA GLU A 309 16.73 -25.84 -3.90
C GLU A 309 17.47 -27.12 -3.50
N ILE A 310 18.53 -27.50 -4.23
CA ILE A 310 19.36 -28.67 -3.92
C ILE A 310 20.60 -28.21 -3.19
N LEU A 311 20.80 -28.76 -2.00
CA LEU A 311 21.93 -28.42 -1.15
C LEU A 311 23.13 -29.34 -1.37
N HIS A 312 22.87 -30.64 -1.58
CA HIS A 312 23.88 -31.66 -1.62
C HIS A 312 23.40 -32.87 -2.42
N ILE A 313 24.31 -33.43 -3.22
CA ILE A 313 24.09 -34.72 -3.94
C ILE A 313 25.28 -35.63 -3.61
N ALA A 314 24.97 -36.85 -3.22
CA ALA A 314 26.00 -37.86 -2.92
C ALA A 314 25.61 -39.26 -3.43
N LEU A 315 26.60 -40.00 -3.91
CA LEU A 315 26.47 -41.38 -4.34
C LEU A 315 27.17 -42.29 -3.34
N PHE A 316 26.44 -43.25 -2.81
CA PHE A 316 26.91 -44.23 -1.85
C PHE A 316 26.96 -45.64 -2.44
N SER A 317 27.98 -46.40 -2.10
CA SER A 317 28.04 -47.86 -2.27
C SER A 317 28.07 -48.51 -0.89
N GLY A 318 26.92 -49.05 -0.48
CA GLY A 318 26.71 -49.54 0.88
C GLY A 318 26.83 -48.48 1.95
N ARG A 319 27.95 -48.40 2.64
CA ARG A 319 28.24 -47.34 3.65
C ARG A 319 29.37 -46.42 3.26
N GLU A 320 29.96 -46.61 2.10
CA GLU A 320 31.07 -45.84 1.60
C GLU A 320 30.53 -44.77 0.64
N GLU A 321 30.92 -43.51 0.89
CA GLU A 321 30.61 -42.40 0.04
C GLU A 321 31.64 -42.31 -1.08
N LEU A 322 31.15 -42.43 -2.32
CA LEU A 322 32.02 -42.50 -3.50
C LEU A 322 32.20 -41.14 -4.14
N TYR A 323 31.12 -40.41 -4.31
CA TYR A 323 31.10 -39.09 -4.95
C TYR A 323 30.12 -38.15 -4.19
N GLN A 324 30.51 -36.87 -3.99
CA GLN A 324 29.64 -35.88 -3.37
C GLN A 324 29.97 -34.47 -3.83
N TYR A 325 28.95 -33.63 -3.85
CA TYR A 325 29.12 -32.20 -4.03
C TYR A 325 28.05 -31.40 -3.24
N PRO A 326 28.43 -30.34 -2.52
CA PRO A 326 29.80 -29.92 -2.14
C PRO A 326 30.46 -30.87 -1.12
N THR A 327 31.76 -30.90 -1.12
CA THR A 327 32.62 -31.84 -0.35
C THR A 327 32.46 -31.76 1.19
N HIS A 328 31.91 -30.66 1.71
CA HIS A 328 31.57 -30.49 3.13
C HIS A 328 30.23 -29.75 3.24
N SER A 329 29.15 -30.46 3.49
CA SER A 329 27.89 -29.84 3.88
C SER A 329 27.49 -30.28 5.27
N ASN A 330 27.26 -29.29 6.17
CA ASN A 330 26.44 -29.54 7.35
C ASN A 330 25.00 -29.68 6.84
N SER A 331 24.56 -30.92 6.60
CA SER A 331 23.26 -31.25 6.02
C SER A 331 22.13 -30.94 7.00
N ASN A 332 21.69 -29.69 7.03
CA ASN A 332 20.39 -29.31 7.66
C ASN A 332 19.23 -29.38 6.65
N GLY A 333 19.31 -30.30 5.67
CA GLY A 333 18.29 -30.48 4.64
C GLY A 333 17.57 -31.83 4.78
N ARG A 334 16.39 -31.94 4.16
CA ARG A 334 15.69 -33.23 4.02
C ARG A 334 16.38 -34.05 2.96
N THR A 335 16.67 -35.33 3.27
CA THR A 335 17.39 -36.25 2.40
C THR A 335 16.42 -37.18 1.71
N HIS A 336 16.49 -37.25 0.40
CA HIS A 336 15.78 -38.23 -0.43
C HIS A 336 16.80 -39.27 -0.89
N VAL A 337 16.52 -40.55 -0.60
CA VAL A 337 17.40 -41.67 -0.95
C VAL A 337 16.73 -42.44 -2.06
N LEU A 338 17.40 -42.57 -3.20
CA LEU A 338 16.98 -43.31 -4.36
C LEU A 338 17.93 -44.51 -4.57
N ALA A 339 17.39 -45.73 -4.60
CA ALA A 339 18.17 -46.92 -4.95
C ALA A 339 18.29 -47.00 -6.47
N LEU A 340 19.51 -47.32 -6.98
CA LEU A 340 19.65 -47.55 -8.39
C LEU A 340 18.97 -48.90 -8.81
N PRO A 341 18.31 -48.95 -9.99
CA PRO A 341 17.71 -50.16 -10.52
C PRO A 341 18.77 -51.25 -10.66
N ASP A 342 18.43 -52.49 -10.28
CA ASP A 342 19.24 -53.68 -10.37
C ASP A 342 20.51 -53.78 -9.50
N GLU A 343 20.86 -52.74 -8.74
CA GLU A 343 22.03 -52.80 -7.83
C GLU A 343 21.61 -52.36 -6.40
N SER A 344 21.31 -53.34 -5.57
CA SER A 344 20.78 -53.14 -4.22
C SER A 344 21.73 -52.44 -3.22
N ASN A 345 22.97 -52.18 -3.60
CA ASN A 345 24.00 -51.57 -2.74
C ASN A 345 24.35 -50.12 -3.11
N ILE A 346 23.82 -49.59 -4.23
CA ILE A 346 24.13 -48.23 -4.66
C ILE A 346 22.93 -47.33 -4.39
N GLN A 347 23.19 -46.23 -3.69
CA GLN A 347 22.17 -45.29 -3.31
C GLN A 347 22.60 -43.87 -3.69
N LEU A 348 21.72 -43.13 -4.36
CA LEU A 348 21.86 -41.73 -4.64
C LEU A 348 21.08 -40.91 -3.58
N GLU A 349 21.78 -40.06 -2.87
CA GLU A 349 21.20 -39.19 -1.84
C GLU A 349 21.15 -37.76 -2.34
N ILE A 350 19.95 -37.14 -2.29
CA ILE A 350 19.73 -35.76 -2.66
C ILE A 350 19.18 -35.03 -1.44
N SER A 351 19.90 -33.99 -0.97
CA SER A 351 19.46 -33.16 0.14
C SER A 351 18.90 -31.84 -0.35
N THR A 352 17.69 -31.52 0.05
CA THR A 352 17.02 -30.26 -0.29
C THR A 352 17.40 -29.14 0.69
N ASN A 353 17.41 -27.90 0.20
CA ASN A 353 17.76 -26.72 0.98
C ASN A 353 16.53 -26.18 1.75
N ASP A 354 16.39 -26.58 3.00
CA ASP A 354 15.29 -26.08 3.86
C ASP A 354 15.34 -24.54 4.08
N ASN A 355 16.49 -23.90 3.89
CA ASN A 355 16.60 -22.44 4.00
C ASN A 355 15.81 -21.71 2.90
N ILE A 356 15.67 -22.31 1.72
CA ILE A 356 14.85 -21.73 0.64
C ILE A 356 13.38 -21.77 1.04
N ILE A 357 12.91 -22.88 1.58
CA ILE A 357 11.54 -22.99 2.12
C ILE A 357 11.32 -21.94 3.20
N LEU A 358 12.26 -21.80 4.13
CA LEU A 358 12.21 -20.79 5.19
C LEU A 358 12.21 -19.37 4.64
N ASN A 359 13.00 -19.07 3.61
CA ASN A 359 13.02 -17.74 2.98
C ASN A 359 11.70 -17.45 2.25
N LEU A 360 11.12 -18.42 1.54
CA LEU A 360 9.81 -18.29 0.91
C LEU A 360 8.69 -18.07 1.93
N ILE A 361 8.75 -18.81 3.03
CA ILE A 361 7.86 -18.63 4.19
C ILE A 361 8.00 -17.21 4.76
N LYS A 362 9.23 -16.74 4.93
CA LYS A 362 9.53 -15.40 5.46
C LYS A 362 9.01 -14.30 4.53
N GLU A 363 9.21 -14.40 3.22
CA GLU A 363 8.65 -13.42 2.26
C GLU A 363 7.13 -13.40 2.30
N SER A 364 6.50 -14.58 2.27
CA SER A 364 5.04 -14.69 2.35
C SER A 364 4.51 -14.15 3.68
N PHE A 365 5.19 -14.42 4.78
CA PHE A 365 4.87 -13.86 6.10
C PHE A 365 4.99 -12.33 6.10
N MET A 366 6.01 -11.76 5.50
CA MET A 366 6.19 -10.31 5.38
C MET A 366 5.06 -9.66 4.57
N ASP A 367 4.63 -10.30 3.47
CA ASP A 367 3.46 -9.85 2.70
C ASP A 367 2.19 -9.88 3.55
N MET A 368 1.96 -10.97 4.29
CA MET A 368 0.81 -11.12 5.20
C MET A 368 0.78 -10.05 6.29
N VAL A 369 1.92 -9.76 6.92
CA VAL A 369 2.03 -8.69 7.94
C VAL A 369 1.73 -7.33 7.32
N THR A 370 2.21 -7.07 6.12
CA THR A 370 1.94 -5.83 5.38
C THR A 370 0.46 -5.65 5.10
N VAL A 371 -0.18 -6.70 4.58
CA VAL A 371 -1.63 -6.71 4.32
C VAL A 371 -2.43 -6.57 5.61
N LEU A 372 -2.00 -7.21 6.71
CA LEU A 372 -2.62 -7.09 8.02
C LEU A 372 -2.61 -5.63 8.53
N ILE A 373 -1.46 -4.96 8.50
CA ILE A 373 -1.33 -3.57 8.92
C ILE A 373 -2.20 -2.66 8.05
N ALA A 374 -2.12 -2.81 6.73
CA ALA A 374 -2.92 -2.02 5.79
C ALA A 374 -4.42 -2.27 5.98
N SER A 375 -4.84 -3.53 6.15
CA SER A 375 -6.24 -3.89 6.43
C SER A 375 -6.74 -3.28 7.73
N CYS A 376 -5.95 -3.29 8.80
CA CYS A 376 -6.33 -2.66 10.07
C CYS A 376 -6.54 -1.15 9.89
N LEU A 377 -5.70 -0.47 9.11
CA LEU A 377 -5.86 0.96 8.83
C LEU A 377 -7.12 1.24 7.99
N VAL A 378 -7.37 0.45 6.95
CA VAL A 378 -8.61 0.54 6.15
C VAL A 378 -9.83 0.36 7.03
N VAL A 379 -9.82 -0.65 7.91
CA VAL A 379 -10.88 -0.91 8.89
C VAL A 379 -11.12 0.30 9.78
N ILE A 380 -10.06 0.87 10.33
CA ILE A 380 -10.14 2.08 11.17
C ILE A 380 -10.82 3.21 10.41
N GLU A 381 -10.43 3.46 9.15
CA GLU A 381 -11.00 4.55 8.35
C GLU A 381 -12.49 4.34 8.06
N ILE A 382 -12.89 3.12 7.67
CA ILE A 382 -14.29 2.80 7.36
C ILE A 382 -15.15 2.83 8.63
N VAL A 383 -14.67 2.24 9.74
CA VAL A 383 -15.42 2.22 11.01
C VAL A 383 -15.55 3.63 11.59
N LEU A 384 -14.48 4.44 11.55
CA LEU A 384 -14.55 5.84 11.96
C LEU A 384 -15.56 6.64 11.14
N PHE A 385 -15.54 6.48 9.82
CA PHE A 385 -16.51 7.15 8.94
C PHE A 385 -17.94 6.72 9.28
N THR A 386 -18.17 5.42 9.39
CA THR A 386 -19.51 4.85 9.67
C THR A 386 -20.02 5.28 11.04
N CYS A 387 -19.21 5.17 12.09
CA CYS A 387 -19.57 5.60 13.44
C CYS A 387 -19.85 7.12 13.49
N HIS A 388 -19.07 7.92 12.76
CA HIS A 388 -19.30 9.37 12.67
C HIS A 388 -20.62 9.69 12.00
N PHE A 389 -20.89 9.05 10.85
CA PHE A 389 -22.09 9.33 10.08
C PHE A 389 -23.36 8.85 10.78
N LEU A 390 -23.35 7.62 11.32
CA LEU A 390 -24.55 7.00 11.90
C LEU A 390 -24.84 7.43 13.34
N ILE A 391 -23.76 7.73 14.13
CA ILE A 391 -23.94 7.93 15.58
C ILE A 391 -23.48 9.32 16.02
N LEU A 392 -22.22 9.68 15.73
CA LEU A 392 -21.62 10.85 16.35
C LEU A 392 -22.14 12.16 15.82
N ALA A 393 -22.36 12.28 14.51
CA ALA A 393 -22.88 13.52 13.93
C ALA A 393 -24.34 13.79 14.37
N PRO A 394 -25.28 12.83 14.27
CA PRO A 394 -26.62 13.00 14.80
C PRO A 394 -26.65 13.27 16.30
N TRP A 395 -25.80 12.58 17.08
CA TRP A 395 -25.67 12.76 18.51
C TRP A 395 -25.16 14.14 18.89
N HIS A 396 -24.19 14.66 18.13
CA HIS A 396 -23.68 16.00 18.34
C HIS A 396 -24.72 17.09 18.07
N GLN A 397 -25.52 16.92 17.03
CA GLN A 397 -26.63 17.80 16.70
C GLN A 397 -27.71 17.77 17.79
N LEU A 398 -28.06 16.59 18.29
CA LEU A 398 -28.99 16.43 19.40
C LEU A 398 -28.52 17.23 20.64
N LYS A 399 -27.25 17.10 21.01
CA LYS A 399 -26.68 17.88 22.10
C LYS A 399 -26.69 19.38 21.85
N GLN A 400 -26.42 19.84 20.64
CA GLN A 400 -26.46 21.26 20.29
C GLN A 400 -27.88 21.84 20.43
N VAL A 401 -28.88 21.10 19.95
CA VAL A 401 -30.28 21.51 20.11
C VAL A 401 -30.67 21.58 21.60
N PHE A 402 -30.34 20.59 22.39
CA PHE A 402 -30.62 20.60 23.83
C PHE A 402 -29.92 21.75 24.56
N MET A 403 -28.63 22.01 24.22
CA MET A 403 -27.92 23.15 24.82
C MET A 403 -28.49 24.51 24.39
N ALA A 404 -28.98 24.63 23.15
CA ALA A 404 -29.63 25.83 22.67
C ALA A 404 -30.94 26.07 23.43
N VAL A 405 -31.78 25.04 23.57
CA VAL A 405 -33.06 25.14 24.34
C VAL A 405 -32.79 25.53 25.80
N ASN A 406 -31.78 25.00 26.45
CA ASN A 406 -31.41 25.33 27.81
C ASN A 406 -30.90 26.79 27.96
N ARG A 407 -30.55 27.47 26.85
CA ARG A 407 -30.15 28.88 26.79
C ARG A 407 -31.24 29.77 26.24
N ASP A 408 -32.48 29.34 26.24
CA ASP A 408 -33.67 30.01 25.68
C ASP A 408 -33.58 30.31 24.16
N ILE A 409 -32.66 29.65 23.44
CA ILE A 409 -32.51 29.78 21.98
C ILE A 409 -33.36 28.66 21.34
N VAL A 410 -34.66 28.93 21.12
CA VAL A 410 -35.64 27.92 20.74
C VAL A 410 -35.89 27.88 19.22
N ASN A 411 -34.93 28.29 18.39
CA ASN A 411 -35.09 28.36 16.95
C ASN A 411 -34.12 27.42 16.17
N HIS A 412 -33.32 26.58 16.85
CA HIS A 412 -32.39 25.68 16.21
C HIS A 412 -32.97 24.28 16.03
N LEU A 413 -33.07 23.80 14.80
CA LEU A 413 -33.52 22.46 14.44
C LEU A 413 -32.31 21.59 14.02
N ALA A 414 -32.29 20.33 14.42
CA ALA A 414 -31.29 19.37 13.98
C ALA A 414 -31.53 18.94 12.52
N ALA A 415 -30.49 18.76 11.77
CA ALA A 415 -30.58 18.11 10.45
C ALA A 415 -30.78 16.59 10.63
N ILE A 416 -31.80 16.03 10.02
CA ILE A 416 -32.12 14.61 10.10
C ILE A 416 -31.26 13.90 9.03
N LEU A 417 -30.19 13.23 9.46
CA LEU A 417 -29.24 12.53 8.60
C LEU A 417 -29.61 11.06 8.36
N SER A 418 -30.43 10.47 9.22
CA SER A 418 -30.83 9.07 9.14
C SER A 418 -32.29 8.86 9.55
N LYS A 419 -32.86 7.72 9.12
CA LYS A 419 -34.23 7.30 9.48
C LYS A 419 -34.26 6.17 10.52
N ASP A 420 -33.17 6.05 11.32
CA ASP A 420 -33.08 5.09 12.43
C ASP A 420 -33.59 5.69 13.74
N GLU A 421 -33.37 4.97 14.84
CA GLU A 421 -33.82 5.36 16.18
C GLU A 421 -33.33 6.74 16.62
N ILE A 422 -32.09 7.11 16.21
CA ILE A 422 -31.54 8.46 16.49
C ILE A 422 -32.23 9.51 15.64
N GLY A 423 -32.46 9.21 14.36
CA GLY A 423 -33.18 10.09 13.45
C GLY A 423 -34.64 10.28 13.88
N GLY A 424 -35.27 9.25 14.38
CA GLY A 424 -36.59 9.29 14.98
C GLY A 424 -36.67 10.22 16.21
N LEU A 425 -35.70 10.09 17.10
CA LEU A 425 -35.56 10.98 18.27
C LEU A 425 -35.34 12.45 17.85
N LEU A 426 -34.41 12.68 16.89
CA LEU A 426 -34.18 14.02 16.34
C LEU A 426 -35.42 14.65 15.74
N LYS A 427 -36.23 13.87 15.01
CA LYS A 427 -37.50 14.32 14.46
C LYS A 427 -38.49 14.77 15.55
N LYS A 428 -38.64 13.96 16.62
CA LYS A 428 -39.47 14.31 17.77
C LYS A 428 -39.01 15.58 18.49
N VAL A 429 -37.69 15.69 18.72
CA VAL A 429 -37.08 16.91 19.29
C VAL A 429 -37.34 18.12 18.42
N ASN A 430 -37.18 18.03 17.10
CA ASN A 430 -37.42 19.13 16.20
C ASN A 430 -38.91 19.57 16.24
N ILE A 431 -39.87 18.62 16.27
CA ILE A 431 -41.27 18.92 16.41
C ILE A 431 -41.57 19.70 17.72
N LYS A 432 -41.03 19.21 18.85
CA LYS A 432 -41.19 19.87 20.14
C LYS A 432 -40.54 21.26 20.22
N VAL A 433 -39.38 21.43 19.61
CA VAL A 433 -38.71 22.76 19.54
C VAL A 433 -39.50 23.73 18.68
N SER A 434 -40.10 23.28 17.55
CA SER A 434 -40.93 24.13 16.73
C SER A 434 -42.26 24.54 17.41
N GLN A 435 -42.79 23.68 18.30
CA GLN A 435 -43.95 24.00 19.12
C GLN A 435 -43.68 25.09 20.18
N LEU A 436 -42.45 25.17 20.69
CA LEU A 436 -42.06 26.18 21.71
C LEU A 436 -42.09 27.63 21.17
N ASN A 437 -41.86 27.83 19.87
CA ASN A 437 -41.82 29.16 19.29
C ASN A 437 -42.23 29.19 17.82
N PRO A 438 -43.54 29.10 17.52
CA PRO A 438 -44.07 28.98 16.17
C PRO A 438 -43.89 30.25 15.31
N THR A 439 -43.58 31.38 15.91
CA THR A 439 -43.51 32.71 15.24
C THR A 439 -42.08 33.08 14.80
N GLN A 440 -41.02 32.40 15.30
CA GLN A 440 -39.63 32.71 14.90
C GLN A 440 -39.15 31.85 13.73
N PRO A 441 -38.39 32.45 12.81
CA PRO A 441 -37.78 31.68 11.73
C PRO A 441 -36.85 30.59 12.30
N THR A 442 -37.08 29.34 11.97
CA THR A 442 -36.30 28.22 12.41
C THR A 442 -34.98 28.13 11.61
N LYS A 443 -33.84 28.01 12.29
CA LYS A 443 -32.54 27.82 11.69
C LYS A 443 -32.14 26.34 11.78
N GLN A 444 -32.03 25.68 10.64
CA GLN A 444 -31.56 24.31 10.60
C GLN A 444 -30.03 24.26 10.82
N LEU A 445 -29.59 23.42 11.75
CA LEU A 445 -28.17 23.16 11.97
C LEU A 445 -27.54 22.53 10.72
N SER A 446 -26.30 22.87 10.45
CA SER A 446 -25.58 22.31 9.30
C SER A 446 -25.41 20.80 9.45
N ALA A 447 -25.78 20.05 8.41
CA ALA A 447 -25.52 18.61 8.30
C ALA A 447 -24.02 18.31 8.03
N LEU A 448 -23.22 19.33 7.77
CA LEU A 448 -21.82 19.20 7.38
C LEU A 448 -20.94 18.98 8.61
N ASP A 449 -20.14 17.92 8.61
CA ASP A 449 -19.11 17.63 9.60
C ASP A 449 -17.79 17.38 8.87
N TYR A 450 -16.70 18.03 9.32
CA TYR A 450 -15.35 17.90 8.73
C TYR A 450 -14.84 16.47 8.69
N ARG A 451 -15.37 15.59 9.53
CA ARG A 451 -14.95 14.19 9.65
C ARG A 451 -15.44 13.33 8.50
N PHE A 452 -16.46 13.77 7.75
CA PHE A 452 -16.95 13.03 6.59
C PHE A 452 -15.93 12.96 5.44
N ILE A 453 -14.99 13.92 5.35
CA ILE A 453 -13.94 13.91 4.33
C ILE A 453 -12.98 12.73 4.46
N ARG A 454 -12.90 12.11 5.64
CA ARG A 454 -11.87 11.16 6.02
C ARG A 454 -11.77 9.97 5.05
N LEU A 455 -12.84 9.24 4.84
CA LEU A 455 -12.86 8.06 3.99
C LEU A 455 -12.70 8.37 2.49
N PRO A 456 -13.41 9.37 1.90
CA PRO A 456 -13.18 9.73 0.51
C PRO A 456 -11.75 10.18 0.22
N LEU A 457 -11.16 10.99 1.09
CA LEU A 457 -9.78 11.45 0.95
C LEU A 457 -8.80 10.27 1.08
N PHE A 458 -9.01 9.40 2.06
CA PHE A 458 -8.21 8.18 2.24
C PHE A 458 -8.20 7.34 0.96
N LEU A 459 -9.36 7.04 0.38
CA LEU A 459 -9.47 6.21 -0.83
C LEU A 459 -8.78 6.84 -2.04
N LEU A 460 -8.91 8.16 -2.21
CA LEU A 460 -8.27 8.84 -3.33
C LEU A 460 -6.74 8.87 -3.18
N VAL A 461 -6.25 9.15 -1.97
CA VAL A 461 -4.81 9.15 -1.69
C VAL A 461 -4.24 7.74 -1.79
N PHE A 462 -5.00 6.73 -1.33
CA PHE A 462 -4.65 5.32 -1.52
C PHE A 462 -4.49 4.99 -3.01
N ALA A 463 -5.47 5.42 -3.84
CA ALA A 463 -5.45 5.18 -5.28
C ALA A 463 -4.18 5.76 -5.94
N GLU A 464 -3.85 7.00 -5.67
CA GLU A 464 -2.64 7.63 -6.25
C GLU A 464 -1.36 6.99 -5.73
N ALA A 465 -1.27 6.78 -4.42
CA ALA A 465 -0.09 6.23 -3.77
C ALA A 465 0.18 4.76 -4.12
N SER A 466 -0.79 4.03 -4.69
CA SER A 466 -0.61 2.63 -5.10
C SER A 466 0.52 2.45 -6.11
N SER A 467 0.89 3.48 -6.85
CA SER A 467 1.99 3.43 -7.82
C SER A 467 3.37 3.76 -7.24
N LEU A 468 3.46 4.36 -6.06
CA LEU A 468 4.71 4.89 -5.51
C LEU A 468 5.83 3.85 -5.39
N ALA A 469 5.49 2.61 -5.04
CA ALA A 469 6.46 1.54 -4.80
C ALA A 469 7.14 1.02 -6.07
N PHE A 470 6.52 1.20 -7.25
CA PHE A 470 7.00 0.60 -8.51
C PHE A 470 7.03 1.59 -9.68
N PHE A 471 6.58 2.81 -9.49
CA PHE A 471 6.38 3.75 -10.60
C PHE A 471 7.64 4.01 -11.42
N PRO A 472 8.85 4.25 -10.85
CA PRO A 472 10.07 4.39 -11.65
C PRO A 472 10.37 3.14 -12.49
N ASN A 473 10.13 1.95 -11.93
CA ASN A 473 10.37 0.67 -12.58
C ASN A 473 9.39 0.44 -13.75
N PHE A 474 8.13 0.84 -13.57
CA PHE A 474 7.13 0.86 -14.64
C PHE A 474 7.55 1.79 -15.78
N VAL A 475 8.04 2.99 -15.44
CA VAL A 475 8.54 3.94 -16.47
C VAL A 475 9.69 3.35 -17.25
N ALA A 476 10.66 2.71 -16.59
CA ALA A 476 11.79 2.05 -17.23
C ALA A 476 11.40 0.92 -18.20
N SER A 477 10.22 0.32 -18.02
CA SER A 477 9.70 -0.74 -18.90
C SER A 477 9.02 -0.21 -20.17
N LEU A 478 8.83 1.12 -20.31
CA LEU A 478 8.16 1.72 -21.45
C LEU A 478 9.15 2.22 -22.50
N PRO A 479 8.83 2.10 -23.81
CA PRO A 479 9.68 2.65 -24.84
C PRO A 479 9.69 4.18 -24.79
N ASN A 480 10.90 4.77 -24.82
CA ASN A 480 11.08 6.21 -24.87
C ASN A 480 11.09 6.70 -26.33
N ASN A 481 10.04 7.42 -26.72
CA ASN A 481 9.91 8.00 -28.07
C ASN A 481 10.39 9.47 -28.09
N LEU A 482 10.88 10.02 -26.98
CA LEU A 482 11.18 11.43 -26.82
C LEU A 482 12.69 11.65 -26.81
N THR A 483 13.26 11.90 -27.97
CA THR A 483 14.72 12.10 -28.16
C THR A 483 15.33 13.28 -27.38
N TRP A 484 14.49 14.21 -26.90
CA TRP A 484 14.91 15.34 -26.06
C TRP A 484 15.02 15.02 -24.56
N ILE A 485 14.55 13.86 -24.14
CA ILE A 485 14.70 13.40 -22.75
C ILE A 485 15.99 12.56 -22.67
N PRO A 486 16.98 12.98 -21.87
CA PRO A 486 18.15 12.15 -21.62
C PRO A 486 17.76 10.84 -20.92
N GLU A 487 18.40 9.74 -21.27
CA GLU A 487 18.17 8.42 -20.64
C GLU A 487 18.29 8.47 -19.11
N SER A 488 19.24 9.26 -18.60
CA SER A 488 19.47 9.45 -17.16
C SER A 488 18.28 10.09 -16.42
N LEU A 489 17.38 10.78 -17.13
CA LEU A 489 16.25 11.48 -16.53
C LEU A 489 14.90 10.84 -16.89
N GLU A 490 14.89 9.81 -17.69
CA GLU A 490 13.69 9.17 -18.24
C GLU A 490 12.73 8.74 -17.13
N THR A 491 13.22 8.04 -16.13
CA THR A 491 12.42 7.52 -15.00
C THR A 491 12.00 8.60 -13.99
N SER A 492 12.72 9.72 -13.93
CA SER A 492 12.49 10.78 -12.95
C SER A 492 11.52 11.87 -13.44
N ILE A 493 11.51 12.16 -14.75
CA ILE A 493 10.68 13.24 -15.35
C ILE A 493 9.17 13.04 -15.10
N PRO A 494 8.57 11.84 -15.26
CA PRO A 494 7.13 11.68 -15.03
C PRO A 494 6.70 11.97 -13.60
N ILE A 495 7.57 11.69 -12.60
CA ILE A 495 7.32 12.02 -11.20
C ILE A 495 7.37 13.54 -11.00
N SER A 496 8.41 14.18 -11.54
CA SER A 496 8.56 15.64 -11.44
C SER A 496 7.45 16.39 -12.15
N LEU A 497 7.02 15.91 -13.34
CA LEU A 497 5.88 16.48 -14.06
C LEU A 497 4.58 16.35 -13.25
N PHE A 498 4.33 15.21 -12.64
CA PHE A 498 3.18 15.04 -11.75
C PHE A 498 3.22 16.07 -10.61
N MET A 499 4.36 16.23 -9.94
CA MET A 499 4.52 17.19 -8.85
C MET A 499 4.35 18.64 -9.31
N LEU A 500 4.84 18.97 -10.52
CA LEU A 500 4.69 20.29 -11.14
C LEU A 500 3.22 20.58 -11.46
N CYS A 501 2.54 19.66 -12.18
CA CYS A 501 1.13 19.82 -12.52
C CYS A 501 0.25 19.90 -11.27
N TRP A 502 0.56 19.11 -10.25
CA TRP A 502 -0.12 19.20 -8.95
C TRP A 502 0.10 20.57 -8.31
N ALA A 503 1.34 21.08 -8.25
CA ALA A 503 1.64 22.39 -7.68
C ALA A 503 0.91 23.52 -8.41
N ILE A 504 0.96 23.53 -9.74
CA ILE A 504 0.30 24.54 -10.60
C ILE A 504 -1.23 24.46 -10.44
N SER A 505 -1.80 23.27 -10.32
CA SER A 505 -3.24 23.11 -10.23
C SER A 505 -3.86 23.69 -8.95
N LEU A 506 -3.11 23.77 -7.83
CA LEU A 506 -3.65 24.16 -6.52
C LEU A 506 -4.31 25.55 -6.47
N PRO A 507 -3.69 26.63 -6.98
CA PRO A 507 -4.32 27.96 -6.95
C PRO A 507 -5.61 28.01 -7.77
N PHE A 508 -5.58 27.40 -8.97
CA PHE A 508 -6.74 27.35 -9.87
C PHE A 508 -7.87 26.48 -9.30
N ALA A 509 -7.51 25.31 -8.77
CA ALA A 509 -8.43 24.39 -8.14
C ALA A 509 -9.08 24.98 -6.89
N GLY A 510 -8.34 25.77 -6.12
CA GLY A 510 -8.87 26.49 -4.96
C GLY A 510 -9.96 27.49 -5.36
N TYR A 511 -9.65 28.37 -6.31
CA TYR A 511 -10.61 29.32 -6.85
C TYR A 511 -11.85 28.64 -7.46
N TRP A 512 -11.61 27.59 -8.27
CA TRP A 512 -12.69 26.84 -8.88
C TRP A 512 -13.57 26.14 -7.86
N SER A 513 -12.97 25.55 -6.83
CA SER A 513 -13.67 24.88 -5.73
C SER A 513 -14.52 25.83 -4.89
N ASP A 514 -14.04 27.07 -4.66
CA ASP A 514 -14.82 28.12 -3.99
C ASP A 514 -16.03 28.55 -4.81
N LYS A 515 -15.89 28.62 -6.13
CA LYS A 515 -16.98 29.06 -7.05
C LYS A 515 -18.02 27.98 -7.31
N VAL A 516 -17.61 26.74 -7.56
CA VAL A 516 -18.50 25.62 -7.97
C VAL A 516 -19.07 24.89 -6.77
N GLY A 517 -18.40 25.00 -5.61
CA GLY A 517 -18.73 24.33 -4.36
C GLY A 517 -17.91 23.06 -4.13
N ARG A 518 -17.58 22.80 -2.86
CA ARG A 518 -16.65 21.73 -2.46
C ARG A 518 -17.06 20.33 -2.94
N ARG A 519 -18.36 20.01 -2.82
CA ARG A 519 -18.88 18.68 -3.23
C ARG A 519 -18.65 18.39 -4.71
N LYS A 520 -19.01 19.33 -5.58
CA LYS A 520 -18.88 19.16 -7.04
C LYS A 520 -17.41 19.07 -7.44
N SER A 521 -16.55 19.86 -6.81
CA SER A 521 -15.11 19.87 -7.06
C SER A 521 -14.45 18.55 -6.63
N LEU A 522 -14.83 18.01 -5.46
CA LEU A 522 -14.36 16.70 -5.01
C LEU A 522 -14.73 15.59 -6.00
N ILE A 523 -15.97 15.55 -6.46
CA ILE A 523 -16.42 14.55 -7.43
C ILE A 523 -15.69 14.69 -8.75
N ALA A 524 -15.61 15.90 -9.31
CA ALA A 524 -14.95 16.14 -10.60
C ALA A 524 -13.44 15.81 -10.54
N GLY A 525 -12.77 16.21 -9.47
CA GLY A 525 -11.35 15.90 -9.27
C GLY A 525 -11.09 14.40 -9.11
N ALA A 526 -11.94 13.67 -8.36
CA ALA A 526 -11.81 12.22 -8.20
C ALA A 526 -12.08 11.48 -9.52
N CYS A 527 -13.08 11.89 -10.30
CA CYS A 527 -13.33 11.34 -11.64
C CYS A 527 -12.15 11.61 -12.60
N LEU A 528 -11.59 12.82 -12.56
CA LEU A 528 -10.42 13.16 -13.39
C LEU A 528 -9.18 12.34 -13.00
N THR A 529 -8.96 12.13 -11.69
CA THR A 529 -7.89 11.23 -11.21
C THR A 529 -8.11 9.80 -11.70
N ALA A 530 -9.34 9.30 -11.64
CA ALA A 530 -9.68 7.96 -12.14
C ALA A 530 -9.43 7.81 -13.64
N ILE A 531 -9.79 8.82 -14.44
CA ILE A 531 -9.50 8.85 -15.88
C ILE A 531 -7.99 8.80 -16.12
N GLY A 532 -7.21 9.63 -15.41
CA GLY A 532 -5.76 9.65 -15.55
C GLY A 532 -5.10 8.32 -15.16
N LEU A 533 -5.56 7.67 -14.08
CA LEU A 533 -5.08 6.34 -13.67
C LEU A 533 -5.45 5.26 -14.68
N THR A 534 -6.67 5.30 -15.23
CA THR A 534 -7.09 4.38 -16.30
C THR A 534 -6.26 4.57 -17.55
N LEU A 535 -5.99 5.81 -17.95
CA LEU A 535 -5.09 6.08 -19.09
C LEU A 535 -3.68 5.53 -18.79
N THR A 536 -3.15 5.71 -17.58
CA THR A 536 -1.83 5.18 -17.18
C THR A 536 -1.76 3.65 -17.28
N ALA A 537 -2.86 2.94 -17.06
CA ALA A 537 -2.91 1.47 -17.18
C ALA A 537 -2.65 0.95 -18.59
N PHE A 538 -2.90 1.77 -19.63
CA PHE A 538 -2.84 1.37 -21.03
C PHE A 538 -1.85 2.21 -21.86
N VAL A 539 -0.89 2.88 -21.24
CA VAL A 539 0.09 3.71 -21.97
C VAL A 539 1.03 2.86 -22.80
N PRO A 540 1.18 3.15 -24.10
CA PRO A 540 2.11 2.43 -24.96
C PRO A 540 3.53 3.04 -24.96
N ASN A 541 3.71 4.27 -24.49
CA ASN A 541 4.98 5.00 -24.60
C ASN A 541 5.07 6.16 -23.61
N MET A 542 6.25 6.77 -23.53
CA MET A 542 6.58 7.85 -22.59
C MET A 542 5.68 9.09 -22.76
N LEU A 543 5.38 9.52 -23.99
CA LEU A 543 4.57 10.73 -24.22
C LEU A 543 3.16 10.59 -23.66
N THR A 544 2.51 9.45 -23.93
CA THR A 544 1.17 9.16 -23.42
C THR A 544 1.16 9.04 -21.91
N LEU A 545 2.24 8.50 -21.31
CA LEU A 545 2.41 8.47 -19.86
C LEU A 545 2.45 9.87 -19.26
N LEU A 546 3.24 10.79 -19.84
CA LEU A 546 3.35 12.16 -19.36
C LEU A 546 1.98 12.87 -19.35
N ILE A 547 1.18 12.68 -20.41
CA ILE A 547 -0.18 13.23 -20.51
C ILE A 547 -1.09 12.62 -19.44
N ALA A 548 -1.09 11.29 -19.28
CA ALA A 548 -1.90 10.60 -18.29
C ALA A 548 -1.54 11.04 -16.85
N ARG A 549 -0.24 11.22 -16.55
CA ARG A 549 0.24 11.72 -15.26
C ARG A 549 -0.16 13.17 -15.00
N ALA A 550 -0.12 14.03 -16.02
CA ALA A 550 -0.60 15.41 -15.90
C ALA A 550 -2.10 15.47 -15.58
N VAL A 551 -2.93 14.66 -16.26
CA VAL A 551 -4.38 14.55 -15.97
C VAL A 551 -4.61 14.07 -14.55
N THR A 552 -3.92 13.02 -14.13
CA THR A 552 -3.99 12.48 -12.76
C THR A 552 -3.63 13.56 -11.72
N ALA A 553 -2.54 14.29 -11.94
CA ALA A 553 -2.04 15.31 -11.04
C ALA A 553 -3.01 16.48 -10.85
N VAL A 554 -3.64 16.94 -11.94
CA VAL A 554 -4.66 18.00 -11.89
C VAL A 554 -5.88 17.53 -11.10
N GLY A 555 -6.39 16.33 -11.38
CA GLY A 555 -7.51 15.74 -10.64
C GLY A 555 -7.21 15.60 -9.15
N TYR A 556 -6.04 15.08 -8.83
CA TYR A 556 -5.56 14.92 -7.45
C TYR A 556 -5.43 16.27 -6.72
N GLY A 557 -4.90 17.29 -7.40
CA GLY A 557 -4.77 18.65 -6.87
C GLY A 557 -6.13 19.28 -6.55
N ILE A 558 -7.12 19.10 -7.42
CA ILE A 558 -8.50 19.55 -7.21
C ILE A 558 -9.08 18.92 -5.94
N VAL A 559 -8.95 17.59 -5.78
CA VAL A 559 -9.48 16.91 -4.59
C VAL A 559 -8.74 17.36 -3.33
N PHE A 560 -7.41 17.44 -3.37
CA PHE A 560 -6.60 17.83 -2.22
C PHE A 560 -7.01 19.20 -1.65
N ILE A 561 -7.09 20.21 -2.50
CA ILE A 561 -7.44 21.57 -2.05
C ILE A 561 -8.93 21.68 -1.67
N SER A 562 -9.82 20.97 -2.39
CA SER A 562 -11.25 20.98 -2.08
C SER A 562 -11.55 20.26 -0.76
N ALA A 563 -10.83 19.19 -0.44
CA ALA A 563 -10.92 18.49 0.83
C ALA A 563 -10.41 19.36 1.99
N GLN A 564 -9.29 20.05 1.80
CA GLN A 564 -8.77 21.01 2.78
C GLN A 564 -9.75 22.18 2.98
N GLY A 565 -10.32 22.71 1.90
CA GLY A 565 -11.34 23.73 1.93
C GLY A 565 -12.60 23.26 2.66
N TYR A 566 -13.07 22.04 2.39
CA TYR A 566 -14.22 21.46 3.09
C TYR A 566 -14.00 21.41 4.61
N VAL A 567 -12.83 20.96 5.04
CA VAL A 567 -12.46 20.94 6.47
C VAL A 567 -12.46 22.34 7.05
N THR A 568 -11.91 23.32 6.33
CA THR A 568 -11.86 24.71 6.78
C THR A 568 -13.26 25.32 6.90
N ASP A 569 -14.14 25.06 5.92
CA ASP A 569 -15.51 25.59 5.87
C ASP A 569 -16.41 24.96 6.95
N THR A 570 -16.11 23.73 7.39
CA THR A 570 -16.90 22.98 8.38
C THR A 570 -16.33 23.02 9.80
N THR A 571 -15.23 23.75 10.00
CA THR A 571 -14.59 23.93 11.32
C THR A 571 -14.59 25.40 11.76
N ASN A 572 -14.70 25.59 13.08
CA ASN A 572 -14.54 26.89 13.75
C ASN A 572 -13.12 26.98 14.36
N ASP A 573 -12.73 28.16 14.84
CA ASP A 573 -11.39 28.39 15.42
C ASP A 573 -11.06 27.39 16.55
N GLY A 574 -12.04 26.99 17.35
CA GLY A 574 -11.86 26.04 18.46
C GLY A 574 -11.62 24.57 18.05
N ASN A 575 -12.00 24.17 16.83
CA ASN A 575 -11.86 22.81 16.35
C ASN A 575 -11.10 22.67 15.02
N ARG A 576 -10.61 23.79 14.45
CA ARG A 576 -9.87 23.80 13.18
C ARG A 576 -8.64 22.91 13.21
N THR A 577 -7.89 22.90 14.30
CA THR A 577 -6.71 22.04 14.49
C THR A 577 -7.10 20.56 14.44
N LYS A 578 -8.23 20.19 15.06
CA LYS A 578 -8.74 18.81 15.02
C LYS A 578 -9.18 18.42 13.61
N GLY A 579 -9.81 19.32 12.87
CA GLY A 579 -10.20 19.10 11.48
C GLY A 579 -8.98 18.84 10.58
N MET A 580 -7.95 19.70 10.69
CA MET A 580 -6.72 19.51 9.93
C MET A 580 -5.95 18.24 10.31
N ALA A 581 -5.96 17.85 11.58
CA ALA A 581 -5.40 16.58 12.01
C ALA A 581 -6.15 15.38 11.40
N THR A 582 -7.48 15.45 11.28
CA THR A 582 -8.30 14.43 10.61
C THR A 582 -7.95 14.34 9.12
N PHE A 583 -7.81 15.47 8.44
CA PHE A 583 -7.37 15.54 7.04
C PHE A 583 -6.00 14.89 6.85
N LEU A 584 -5.00 15.27 7.65
CA LEU A 584 -3.64 14.74 7.55
C LEU A 584 -3.57 13.25 7.90
N SER A 585 -4.32 12.80 8.90
CA SER A 585 -4.40 11.38 9.25
C SER A 585 -4.93 10.55 8.08
N ALA A 586 -6.01 10.96 7.45
CA ALA A 586 -6.57 10.28 6.27
C ALA A 586 -5.59 10.27 5.08
N PHE A 587 -4.90 11.40 4.87
CA PHE A 587 -3.89 11.53 3.83
C PHE A 587 -2.72 10.55 4.03
N PHE A 588 -2.12 10.54 5.21
CA PHE A 588 -0.97 9.66 5.47
C PHE A 588 -1.35 8.19 5.54
N SER A 589 -2.52 7.85 6.13
CA SER A 589 -3.02 6.48 6.12
C SER A 589 -3.27 5.97 4.70
N GLY A 590 -3.86 6.82 3.82
CA GLY A 590 -4.08 6.48 2.42
C GLY A 590 -2.76 6.27 1.66
N SER A 591 -1.79 7.16 1.84
CA SER A 591 -0.47 7.06 1.21
C SER A 591 0.29 5.79 1.63
N LEU A 592 0.24 5.47 2.93
CA LEU A 592 0.89 4.29 3.50
C LEU A 592 0.27 2.99 2.95
N CYS A 593 -1.06 2.88 3.02
CA CYS A 593 -1.76 1.69 2.52
C CYS A 593 -1.60 1.54 1.01
N GLY A 594 -1.63 2.66 0.26
CA GLY A 594 -1.46 2.67 -1.18
C GLY A 594 -0.10 2.12 -1.59
N ALA A 595 0.99 2.66 -1.07
CA ALA A 595 2.34 2.21 -1.39
C ALA A 595 2.55 0.72 -1.06
N ALA A 596 2.09 0.28 0.11
CA ALA A 596 2.26 -1.09 0.57
C ALA A 596 1.46 -2.11 -0.28
N ILE A 597 0.16 -1.90 -0.42
CA ILE A 597 -0.71 -2.83 -1.17
C ILE A 597 -0.43 -2.72 -2.67
N GLY A 598 -0.16 -1.51 -3.17
CA GLY A 598 0.17 -1.29 -4.58
C GLY A 598 1.43 -2.01 -5.01
N GLY A 599 2.49 -2.04 -4.18
CA GLY A 599 3.70 -2.83 -4.44
C GLY A 599 3.40 -4.33 -4.56
N ILE A 600 2.61 -4.88 -3.61
CA ILE A 600 2.20 -6.30 -3.65
C ILE A 600 1.34 -6.60 -4.90
N MET A 601 0.40 -5.72 -5.24
CA MET A 601 -0.45 -5.89 -6.42
C MET A 601 0.35 -5.82 -7.71
N ALA A 602 1.34 -4.93 -7.79
CA ALA A 602 2.21 -4.80 -8.96
C ALA A 602 3.01 -6.09 -9.22
N ASP A 603 3.56 -6.70 -8.18
CA ASP A 603 4.31 -7.95 -8.28
C ASP A 603 3.43 -9.18 -8.61
N LYS A 604 2.17 -9.19 -8.15
CA LYS A 604 1.29 -10.36 -8.30
C LYS A 604 0.35 -10.25 -9.50
N LEU A 605 -0.16 -9.07 -9.79
CA LEU A 605 -1.17 -8.80 -10.83
C LEU A 605 -0.64 -7.96 -11.99
N GLY A 606 0.56 -7.40 -11.84
CA GLY A 606 1.18 -6.51 -12.83
C GLY A 606 0.74 -5.05 -12.69
N TYR A 607 1.45 -4.18 -13.40
CA TYR A 607 1.30 -2.74 -13.29
C TYR A 607 -0.07 -2.23 -13.75
N SER A 608 -0.54 -2.70 -14.92
CA SER A 608 -1.81 -2.26 -15.52
C SER A 608 -3.01 -2.56 -14.61
N THR A 609 -3.07 -3.77 -14.04
CA THR A 609 -4.14 -4.17 -13.11
C THR A 609 -4.13 -3.34 -11.83
N THR A 610 -2.94 -2.98 -11.35
CA THR A 610 -2.77 -2.12 -10.17
C THR A 610 -3.30 -0.71 -10.45
N PHE A 611 -3.01 -0.11 -11.60
CA PHE A 611 -3.56 1.20 -12.00
C PHE A 611 -5.08 1.16 -12.19
N LEU A 612 -5.64 0.09 -12.76
CA LEU A 612 -7.10 -0.06 -12.89
C LEU A 612 -7.80 -0.18 -11.54
N SER A 613 -7.23 -0.94 -10.61
CA SER A 613 -7.76 -1.05 -9.24
C SER A 613 -7.71 0.31 -8.52
N ALA A 614 -6.64 1.07 -8.70
CA ALA A 614 -6.52 2.43 -8.20
C ALA A 614 -7.58 3.37 -8.80
N ALA A 615 -7.87 3.27 -10.09
CA ALA A 615 -8.93 4.02 -10.73
C ALA A 615 -10.31 3.70 -10.13
N ILE A 616 -10.60 2.43 -9.83
CA ILE A 616 -11.84 2.02 -9.16
C ILE A 616 -11.93 2.65 -7.75
N LEU A 617 -10.85 2.68 -6.98
CA LEU A 617 -10.82 3.34 -5.66
C LEU A 617 -11.09 4.85 -5.77
N ALA A 618 -10.54 5.52 -6.78
CA ALA A 618 -10.81 6.93 -7.04
C ALA A 618 -12.29 7.18 -7.40
N LEU A 619 -12.92 6.32 -8.21
CA LEU A 619 -14.36 6.37 -8.49
C LEU A 619 -15.20 6.09 -7.26
N LEU A 620 -14.80 5.16 -6.41
CA LEU A 620 -15.46 4.89 -5.13
C LEU A 620 -15.41 6.11 -4.21
N SER A 621 -14.28 6.83 -4.17
CA SER A 621 -14.19 8.12 -3.48
C SER A 621 -15.20 9.13 -4.01
N ALA A 622 -15.31 9.28 -5.33
CA ALA A 622 -16.32 10.16 -5.96
C ALA A 622 -17.75 9.75 -5.58
N LEU A 623 -18.05 8.45 -5.60
CA LEU A 623 -19.36 7.92 -5.23
C LEU A 623 -19.71 8.22 -3.77
N LEU A 624 -18.77 8.05 -2.83
CA LEU A 624 -18.99 8.38 -1.43
C LEU A 624 -19.28 9.87 -1.24
N VAL A 625 -18.54 10.74 -1.92
CA VAL A 625 -18.82 12.18 -1.88
C VAL A 625 -20.20 12.48 -2.47
N MET A 626 -20.60 11.82 -3.54
CA MET A 626 -21.92 11.98 -4.14
C MET A 626 -23.06 11.54 -3.22
N LEU A 627 -22.87 10.47 -2.45
CA LEU A 627 -23.91 9.90 -1.58
C LEU A 627 -24.02 10.63 -0.24
N PHE A 628 -22.89 11.01 0.39
CA PHE A 628 -22.87 11.44 1.79
C PHE A 628 -22.65 12.93 2.01
N PHE A 629 -22.23 13.69 0.99
CA PHE A 629 -21.96 15.12 1.16
C PHE A 629 -23.15 15.98 0.75
N ALA A 630 -23.53 16.88 1.65
CA ALA A 630 -24.52 17.91 1.30
C ALA A 630 -23.87 19.01 0.44
N GLN A 631 -24.68 19.69 -0.34
CA GLN A 631 -24.21 20.80 -1.16
C GLN A 631 -23.86 21.99 -0.25
N SER A 632 -22.58 22.35 -0.23
CA SER A 632 -22.09 23.53 0.50
C SER A 632 -21.89 24.65 -0.49
N GLN A 633 -22.50 25.82 -0.22
CA GLN A 633 -22.10 27.07 -0.84
C GLN A 633 -20.99 27.68 0.02
N SER A 634 -19.84 27.95 -0.56
CA SER A 634 -18.78 28.68 0.14
C SER A 634 -19.25 30.09 0.41
N GLN A 635 -19.37 30.47 1.70
CA GLN A 635 -19.79 31.81 2.11
C GLN A 635 -18.61 32.81 2.14
N ASN A 636 -17.38 32.34 2.06
CA ASN A 636 -16.20 33.18 2.14
C ASN A 636 -15.32 32.99 0.90
N SER A 637 -15.47 33.87 -0.07
CA SER A 637 -14.43 34.03 -1.10
C SER A 637 -13.20 34.66 -0.46
N SER A 638 -12.22 33.83 -0.12
CA SER A 638 -10.89 34.34 0.25
C SER A 638 -10.34 35.14 -0.94
N LYS A 639 -9.81 36.34 -0.66
CA LYS A 639 -9.16 37.14 -1.69
C LYS A 639 -8.03 36.32 -2.32
N PRO A 640 -7.93 36.26 -3.64
CA PRO A 640 -6.89 35.48 -4.31
C PRO A 640 -5.50 35.93 -3.86
N VAL A 641 -4.57 34.99 -3.82
CA VAL A 641 -3.16 35.29 -3.53
C VAL A 641 -2.61 36.14 -4.68
N GLN A 642 -2.01 37.27 -4.37
CA GLN A 642 -1.40 38.18 -5.37
C GLN A 642 0.11 37.98 -5.41
N LEU A 643 0.74 38.31 -6.54
CA LEU A 643 2.20 38.24 -6.68
C LEU A 643 2.92 39.14 -5.67
N SER A 644 2.27 40.26 -5.26
CA SER A 644 2.76 41.14 -4.17
C SER A 644 2.89 40.41 -2.83
N ASP A 645 1.98 39.46 -2.54
CA ASP A 645 2.01 38.69 -1.29
C ASP A 645 3.28 37.81 -1.24
N PHE A 646 3.71 37.24 -2.37
CA PHE A 646 4.97 36.48 -2.50
C PHE A 646 6.19 37.39 -2.24
N LYS A 647 6.21 38.59 -2.81
CA LYS A 647 7.32 39.52 -2.65
C LYS A 647 7.48 39.88 -1.19
N ILE A 648 6.38 40.17 -0.50
CA ILE A 648 6.39 40.53 0.94
C ILE A 648 6.96 39.40 1.78
N LEU A 649 6.54 38.16 1.50
CA LEU A 649 6.98 37.01 2.27
C LEU A 649 8.45 36.65 2.00
N LEU A 650 8.89 36.65 0.75
CA LEU A 650 10.26 36.32 0.37
C LEU A 650 11.27 37.39 0.81
N THR A 651 10.84 38.65 1.02
CA THR A 651 11.67 39.71 1.60
C THR A 651 11.91 39.51 3.09
N ASN A 652 11.09 38.73 3.77
CA ASN A 652 11.32 38.38 5.16
C ASN A 652 12.46 37.37 5.29
N LYS A 653 13.61 37.79 5.84
CA LYS A 653 14.82 36.99 5.97
C LYS A 653 14.61 35.66 6.70
N TYR A 654 13.77 35.62 7.72
CA TYR A 654 13.48 34.41 8.49
C TYR A 654 12.62 33.44 7.72
N PHE A 655 11.62 33.94 7.00
CA PHE A 655 10.77 33.11 6.14
C PHE A 655 11.57 32.50 4.99
N ALA A 656 12.36 33.31 4.28
CA ALA A 656 13.22 32.83 3.20
C ALA A 656 14.22 31.76 3.70
N LEU A 657 14.82 31.98 4.86
CA LEU A 657 15.76 31.04 5.48
C LEU A 657 15.13 29.67 5.76
N ILE A 658 13.92 29.64 6.35
CA ILE A 658 13.19 28.40 6.63
C ILE A 658 12.79 27.70 5.33
N CYS A 659 12.30 28.45 4.33
CA CYS A 659 11.94 27.86 3.04
C CYS A 659 13.13 27.22 2.34
N VAL A 660 14.26 27.95 2.21
CA VAL A 660 15.42 27.52 1.42
C VAL A 660 16.24 26.44 2.13
N LEU A 661 16.45 26.57 3.45
CA LEU A 661 17.34 25.68 4.19
C LEU A 661 16.64 24.55 4.95
N SER A 662 15.32 24.54 5.03
CA SER A 662 14.59 23.47 5.69
C SER A 662 13.49 22.87 4.80
N ALA A 663 12.51 23.68 4.38
CA ALA A 663 11.33 23.14 3.72
C ALA A 663 11.64 22.54 2.34
N ILE A 664 12.36 23.24 1.48
CA ILE A 664 12.74 22.76 0.14
C ILE A 664 13.64 21.52 0.22
N PRO A 665 14.75 21.50 1.01
CA PRO A 665 15.60 20.31 1.13
C PRO A 665 14.85 19.09 1.67
N ALA A 666 13.99 19.24 2.66
CA ALA A 666 13.17 18.13 3.17
C ALA A 666 12.23 17.54 2.10
N LYS A 667 11.72 18.39 1.18
CA LYS A 667 10.88 17.92 0.06
C LYS A 667 11.69 17.30 -1.06
N ILE A 668 12.91 17.76 -1.31
CA ILE A 668 13.85 17.10 -2.23
C ILE A 668 14.15 15.67 -1.73
N VAL A 669 14.43 15.51 -0.44
CA VAL A 669 14.66 14.18 0.14
C VAL A 669 13.39 13.31 0.06
N LEU A 670 12.21 13.86 0.33
CA LEU A 670 10.98 13.09 0.25
C LEU A 670 10.72 12.55 -1.16
N THR A 671 10.81 13.37 -2.19
CA THR A 671 10.45 12.96 -3.55
C THR A 671 11.64 12.38 -4.33
N GLY A 672 12.84 12.93 -4.14
CA GLY A 672 14.04 12.45 -4.80
C GLY A 672 14.56 11.15 -4.19
N PHE A 673 14.65 11.06 -2.86
CA PHE A 673 15.11 9.84 -2.21
C PHE A 673 13.99 8.81 -2.04
N LEU A 674 12.91 9.14 -1.30
CA LEU A 674 11.91 8.12 -0.93
C LEU A 674 11.06 7.66 -2.13
N TYR A 675 10.62 8.59 -3.01
CA TYR A 675 9.72 8.23 -4.12
C TYR A 675 10.45 7.86 -5.42
N TYR A 676 11.73 8.19 -5.54
CA TYR A 676 12.50 7.88 -6.75
C TYR A 676 13.68 6.94 -6.47
N ILE A 677 14.68 7.35 -5.66
CA ILE A 677 15.89 6.51 -5.45
C ILE A 677 15.54 5.20 -4.75
N CYS A 678 14.67 5.23 -3.74
CA CYS A 678 14.36 4.05 -2.94
C CYS A 678 13.84 2.87 -3.79
N PRO A 679 12.76 2.99 -4.61
CA PRO A 679 12.32 1.89 -5.46
C PRO A 679 13.33 1.49 -6.54
N VAL A 680 14.07 2.45 -7.12
CA VAL A 680 15.09 2.15 -8.15
C VAL A 680 16.29 1.41 -7.56
N TYR A 681 16.75 1.80 -6.37
CA TYR A 681 17.84 1.11 -5.68
C TYR A 681 17.46 -0.30 -5.25
N LEU A 682 16.24 -0.49 -4.76
CA LEU A 682 15.74 -1.81 -4.41
C LEU A 682 15.63 -2.72 -5.63
N GLN A 683 15.19 -2.21 -6.78
CA GLN A 683 15.21 -2.97 -8.02
C GLN A 683 16.63 -3.33 -8.46
N TYR A 684 17.57 -2.39 -8.33
CA TYR A 684 19.00 -2.65 -8.61
C TYR A 684 19.57 -3.77 -7.72
N LEU A 685 19.09 -3.88 -6.48
CA LEU A 685 19.45 -4.96 -5.56
C LEU A 685 18.68 -6.28 -5.83
N GLY A 686 17.82 -6.33 -6.87
CA GLY A 686 17.01 -7.50 -7.19
C GLY A 686 15.75 -7.67 -6.32
N GLU A 687 15.41 -6.66 -5.52
CA GLU A 687 14.26 -6.70 -4.63
C GLU A 687 12.93 -6.44 -5.36
N SER A 688 11.85 -7.01 -4.85
CA SER A 688 10.50 -6.87 -5.40
C SER A 688 9.87 -5.50 -5.14
N SER A 689 8.83 -5.14 -5.93
CA SER A 689 8.00 -3.95 -5.67
C SER A 689 7.25 -4.06 -4.33
N SER A 690 6.93 -5.27 -3.88
CA SER A 690 6.39 -5.54 -2.54
C SER A 690 7.35 -5.08 -1.46
N MET A 691 8.66 -5.33 -1.61
CA MET A 691 9.68 -4.87 -0.67
C MET A 691 9.79 -3.35 -0.67
N SER A 692 9.74 -2.70 -1.82
CA SER A 692 9.69 -1.24 -1.94
C SER A 692 8.48 -0.67 -1.20
N GLY A 693 7.29 -1.24 -1.40
CA GLY A 693 6.07 -0.85 -0.71
C GLY A 693 6.15 -1.02 0.81
N ARG A 694 6.73 -2.12 1.29
CA ARG A 694 6.97 -2.39 2.72
C ARG A 694 7.89 -1.34 3.34
N ILE A 695 9.00 -1.03 2.70
CA ILE A 695 9.94 -0.01 3.17
C ILE A 695 9.28 1.36 3.22
N MET A 696 8.56 1.76 2.17
CA MET A 696 7.82 3.02 2.16
C MET A 696 6.72 3.08 3.23
N MET A 697 6.09 1.95 3.55
CA MET A 697 5.10 1.86 4.63
C MET A 697 5.73 2.22 5.97
N THR A 698 6.98 1.85 6.24
CA THR A 698 7.65 2.15 7.53
C THR A 698 7.87 3.64 7.73
N TYR A 699 8.12 4.41 6.64
CA TYR A 699 8.15 5.87 6.70
C TYR A 699 6.82 6.45 7.20
N GLY A 700 5.71 6.02 6.59
CA GLY A 700 4.38 6.50 6.96
C GLY A 700 4.00 6.14 8.40
N LEU A 701 4.30 4.91 8.84
CA LEU A 701 4.07 4.46 10.22
C LEU A 701 4.85 5.30 11.22
N SER A 702 6.15 5.50 10.98
CA SER A 702 7.01 6.32 11.83
C SER A 702 6.49 7.75 11.95
N LEU A 703 6.07 8.34 10.85
CA LEU A 703 5.54 9.69 10.81
C LEU A 703 4.20 9.82 11.57
N ILE A 704 3.28 8.87 11.41
CA ILE A 704 1.97 8.87 12.11
C ILE A 704 2.16 8.74 13.63
N ILE A 705 3.11 7.94 14.09
CA ILE A 705 3.37 7.73 15.52
C ILE A 705 4.09 8.93 16.13
N ILE A 706 5.10 9.46 15.46
CA ILE A 706 5.98 10.49 16.01
C ILE A 706 5.38 11.90 15.93
N SER A 707 4.59 12.20 14.90
CA SER A 707 4.06 13.56 14.69
C SER A 707 3.21 14.09 15.87
N PRO A 708 2.28 13.33 16.47
CA PRO A 708 1.55 13.79 17.67
C PRO A 708 2.44 13.97 18.89
N LEU A 709 3.41 13.07 19.08
CA LEU A 709 4.38 13.14 20.18
C LEU A 709 5.26 14.38 20.06
N SER A 710 5.74 14.66 18.84
CA SER A 710 6.51 15.86 18.54
C SER A 710 5.71 17.13 18.79
N ALA A 711 4.45 17.18 18.36
CA ALA A 711 3.57 18.33 18.60
C ALA A 711 3.42 18.62 20.11
N ALA A 712 3.20 17.60 20.92
CA ALA A 712 3.10 17.75 22.38
C ALA A 712 4.43 18.25 23.01
N LEU A 713 5.58 17.78 22.51
CA LEU A 713 6.90 18.23 22.96
C LEU A 713 7.17 19.68 22.55
N VAL A 714 6.81 20.08 21.33
CA VAL A 714 6.93 21.45 20.84
C VAL A 714 6.10 22.42 21.69
N ASP A 715 4.88 22.04 22.04
CA ASP A 715 4.01 22.84 22.92
C ASP A 715 4.61 23.01 24.32
N LYS A 716 5.26 21.98 24.85
CA LYS A 716 5.92 22.00 26.16
C LYS A 716 7.18 22.87 26.17
N TYR A 717 8.07 22.70 25.18
CA TYR A 717 9.37 23.39 25.17
C TYR A 717 9.37 24.73 24.44
N LYS A 718 8.34 25.05 23.66
CA LYS A 718 8.10 26.31 22.95
C LYS A 718 9.18 26.70 21.91
N ASN A 719 10.28 25.96 21.77
CA ASN A 719 11.37 26.30 20.85
C ASN A 719 11.21 25.51 19.52
N LYS A 720 10.38 26.03 18.63
CA LYS A 720 10.01 25.40 17.37
C LYS A 720 11.20 25.15 16.43
N LEU A 721 12.17 26.10 16.39
CA LEU A 721 13.33 26.01 15.51
C LEU A 721 14.22 24.81 15.83
N VAL A 722 14.46 24.55 17.11
CA VAL A 722 15.30 23.40 17.52
C VAL A 722 14.73 22.08 17.00
N PHE A 723 13.42 21.87 17.06
CA PHE A 723 12.80 20.66 16.52
C PHE A 723 12.96 20.55 14.99
N ILE A 724 12.87 21.68 14.27
CA ILE A 724 13.10 21.71 12.82
C ILE A 724 14.54 21.32 12.48
N VAL A 725 15.51 21.90 13.17
CA VAL A 725 16.95 21.61 12.97
C VAL A 725 17.28 20.18 13.38
N CYS A 726 16.78 19.72 14.53
CA CYS A 726 17.01 18.35 14.99
C CYS A 726 16.46 17.31 13.99
N GLY A 727 15.26 17.52 13.43
CA GLY A 727 14.73 16.67 12.39
C GLY A 727 15.56 16.68 11.12
N GLY A 728 16.04 17.85 10.68
CA GLY A 728 16.95 17.95 9.54
C GLY A 728 18.28 17.22 9.76
N LEU A 729 18.91 17.41 10.93
CA LEU A 729 20.14 16.71 11.30
C LEU A 729 19.96 15.19 11.37
N LEU A 730 18.87 14.74 11.96
CA LEU A 730 18.53 13.31 12.06
C LEU A 730 18.33 12.67 10.67
N SER A 731 17.65 13.37 9.75
CA SER A 731 17.50 12.93 8.36
C SER A 731 18.84 12.87 7.64
N ALA A 732 19.72 13.86 7.86
CA ALA A 732 21.04 13.91 7.27
C ALA A 732 21.91 12.74 7.73
N ILE A 733 21.95 12.48 9.04
CA ILE A 733 22.68 11.35 9.63
C ILE A 733 22.15 10.01 9.09
N ALA A 734 20.83 9.88 8.97
CA ALA A 734 20.22 8.69 8.40
C ALA A 734 20.71 8.41 6.97
N LEU A 735 20.73 9.43 6.09
CA LEU A 735 21.18 9.27 4.71
C LEU A 735 22.70 8.96 4.62
N ILE A 736 23.52 9.58 5.47
CA ILE A 736 24.96 9.33 5.52
C ILE A 736 25.26 7.89 5.98
N ASN A 737 24.37 7.28 6.75
CA ASN A 737 24.52 5.90 7.23
C ASN A 737 24.55 4.86 6.11
N ILE A 738 24.19 5.21 4.86
CA ILE A 738 24.31 4.32 3.70
C ILE A 738 25.77 3.81 3.50
N LEU A 739 26.76 4.58 3.91
CA LEU A 739 28.17 4.19 3.85
C LEU A 739 28.53 3.05 4.83
N ILE A 740 27.79 2.93 5.93
CA ILE A 740 28.05 1.92 6.99
C ILE A 740 27.23 0.66 6.72
N LEU A 741 25.97 0.85 6.30
CA LEU A 741 25.00 -0.21 6.06
C LEU A 741 24.41 -0.04 4.66
N PRO A 742 25.11 -0.46 3.59
CA PRO A 742 24.54 -0.51 2.25
C PRO A 742 23.49 -1.64 2.13
N GLY A 743 22.70 -1.62 1.06
CA GLY A 743 21.73 -2.66 0.75
C GLY A 743 20.35 -2.44 1.40
N THR A 744 19.50 -3.46 1.29
CA THR A 744 18.06 -3.40 1.65
C THR A 744 17.83 -3.04 3.12
N TYR A 745 18.58 -3.64 4.05
CA TYR A 745 18.40 -3.36 5.49
C TYR A 745 18.90 -1.96 5.88
N GLY A 746 19.97 -1.48 5.27
CA GLY A 746 20.44 -0.10 5.45
C GLY A 746 19.40 0.89 4.97
N LEU A 747 18.81 0.66 3.79
CA LEU A 747 17.76 1.47 3.25
C LEU A 747 16.50 1.49 4.16
N LEU A 748 16.10 0.33 4.69
CA LEU A 748 15.00 0.23 5.67
C LEU A 748 15.25 1.11 6.90
N MET A 749 16.45 1.03 7.48
CA MET A 749 16.84 1.86 8.63
C MET A 749 16.79 3.35 8.29
N ILE A 750 17.32 3.74 7.14
CA ILE A 750 17.31 5.13 6.66
C ILE A 750 15.86 5.63 6.56
N VAL A 751 14.97 4.86 5.93
CA VAL A 751 13.58 5.24 5.72
C VAL A 751 12.81 5.38 7.04
N ILE A 752 13.01 4.47 8.00
CA ILE A 752 12.42 4.56 9.35
C ILE A 752 12.88 5.85 10.04
N ILE A 753 14.20 6.12 10.04
CA ILE A 753 14.75 7.29 10.71
C ILE A 753 14.29 8.59 10.04
N ILE A 754 14.21 8.64 8.71
CA ILE A 754 13.65 9.80 7.98
C ILE A 754 12.17 10.01 8.34
N GLY A 755 11.39 8.92 8.50
CA GLY A 755 10.00 9.02 8.96
C GLY A 755 9.89 9.65 10.35
N VAL A 756 10.74 9.23 11.29
CA VAL A 756 10.86 9.83 12.63
C VAL A 756 11.27 11.30 12.54
N ALA A 757 12.30 11.61 11.78
CA ALA A 757 12.86 12.94 11.59
C ALA A 757 11.84 13.92 10.99
N HIS A 758 11.11 13.48 9.96
CA HIS A 758 10.03 14.27 9.37
C HIS A 758 8.86 14.46 10.35
N GLY A 759 8.51 13.45 11.15
CA GLY A 759 7.52 13.57 12.23
C GLY A 759 7.90 14.65 13.25
N ILE A 760 9.19 14.81 13.52
CA ILE A 760 9.72 15.83 14.43
C ILE A 760 9.68 17.21 13.79
N CYS A 761 10.12 17.38 12.54
CA CYS A 761 10.33 18.69 11.93
C CYS A 761 9.07 19.29 11.28
N VAL A 762 8.16 18.49 10.74
CA VAL A 762 7.00 19.00 9.99
C VAL A 762 5.98 19.68 10.91
N SER A 763 5.77 19.15 12.11
CA SER A 763 4.79 19.69 13.08
C SER A 763 5.03 21.16 13.46
N PRO A 764 6.27 21.62 13.76
CA PRO A 764 6.53 23.00 14.17
C PRO A 764 6.71 24.01 13.03
N GLN A 765 6.88 23.57 11.77
CA GLN A 765 7.18 24.46 10.63
C GLN A 765 6.09 25.51 10.40
N ILE A 766 4.84 25.09 10.23
CA ILE A 766 3.73 26.03 9.98
C ILE A 766 3.48 26.98 11.15
N PRO A 767 3.40 26.50 12.40
CA PRO A 767 3.31 27.40 13.56
C PRO A 767 4.46 28.41 13.67
N LEU A 768 5.69 28.01 13.32
CA LEU A 768 6.83 28.93 13.32
C LEU A 768 6.68 30.02 12.25
N VAL A 769 6.32 29.61 11.03
CA VAL A 769 6.11 30.55 9.90
C VAL A 769 5.01 31.59 10.22
N ILE A 770 3.90 31.15 10.81
CA ILE A 770 2.80 32.05 11.21
C ILE A 770 3.28 33.05 12.29
N GLU A 771 4.09 32.60 13.25
CA GLU A 771 4.62 33.41 14.30
C GLU A 771 5.58 34.48 13.77
N LEU A 772 6.49 34.11 12.87
CA LEU A 772 7.47 35.04 12.29
C LEU A 772 6.86 36.12 11.39
N LEU A 773 5.67 35.88 10.86
CA LEU A 773 4.99 36.76 9.93
C LEU A 773 3.80 37.51 10.55
N ARG A 774 3.62 37.37 11.87
CA ARG A 774 2.47 37.91 12.59
C ARG A 774 2.34 39.46 12.43
N ASP A 775 3.47 40.13 12.38
CA ASP A 775 3.53 41.61 12.35
C ASP A 775 3.46 42.20 10.93
N GLN A 776 3.42 41.34 9.88
CA GLN A 776 3.36 41.79 8.48
C GLN A 776 1.94 42.01 7.93
N GLY A 777 0.90 41.86 8.77
CA GLY A 777 -0.49 42.15 8.38
C GLY A 777 -1.09 41.19 7.34
N LEU A 778 -0.40 40.10 6.99
CA LEU A 778 -0.90 39.07 6.04
C LEU A 778 -1.85 38.09 6.71
N ASP A 779 -2.90 37.73 5.99
CA ASP A 779 -3.81 36.69 6.45
C ASP A 779 -3.08 35.34 6.61
N LYS A 780 -3.33 34.67 7.74
CA LYS A 780 -2.76 33.33 8.04
C LYS A 780 -2.97 32.32 6.92
N GLY A 781 -4.13 32.35 6.27
CA GLY A 781 -4.45 31.46 5.17
C GLY A 781 -3.54 31.67 3.95
N LYS A 782 -3.29 32.91 3.57
CA LYS A 782 -2.38 33.28 2.47
C LYS A 782 -0.94 32.89 2.79
N THR A 783 -0.48 33.14 4.00
CA THR A 783 0.86 32.78 4.47
C THR A 783 1.11 31.28 4.35
N ILE A 784 0.18 30.46 4.83
CA ILE A 784 0.27 29.00 4.73
C ILE A 784 0.24 28.55 3.25
N GLY A 785 -0.63 29.16 2.45
CA GLY A 785 -0.76 28.83 1.02
C GLY A 785 0.54 29.08 0.26
N ILE A 786 1.18 30.23 0.48
CA ILE A 786 2.45 30.58 -0.18
C ILE A 786 3.58 29.69 0.32
N PHE A 787 3.68 29.44 1.63
CA PHE A 787 4.67 28.51 2.18
C PHE A 787 4.55 27.12 1.53
N ARG A 788 3.33 26.58 1.45
CA ARG A 788 3.04 25.30 0.82
C ARG A 788 3.40 25.26 -0.66
N LEU A 789 3.23 26.36 -1.39
CA LEU A 789 3.59 26.43 -2.80
C LEU A 789 5.11 26.47 -3.00
N ILE A 790 5.82 27.22 -2.14
CA ILE A 790 7.30 27.30 -2.20
C ILE A 790 7.94 25.95 -1.87
N GLU A 791 7.46 25.24 -0.85
CA GLU A 791 8.01 23.92 -0.51
C GLU A 791 7.86 22.91 -1.65
N ARG A 792 6.86 23.06 -2.54
CA ARG A 792 6.67 22.17 -3.71
C ARG A 792 7.75 22.30 -4.77
N ILE A 793 8.53 23.38 -4.77
CA ILE A 793 9.72 23.50 -5.61
C ILE A 793 10.65 22.31 -5.32
N GLY A 794 10.81 21.94 -4.04
CA GLY A 794 11.59 20.76 -3.65
C GLY A 794 10.99 19.45 -4.18
N ASN A 795 9.66 19.32 -4.18
CA ASN A 795 9.00 18.11 -4.72
C ASN A 795 9.23 17.94 -6.23
N VAL A 796 9.26 19.05 -6.98
CA VAL A 796 9.51 19.05 -8.44
C VAL A 796 10.98 18.78 -8.72
N ALA A 797 11.87 19.46 -8.01
CA ALA A 797 13.31 19.35 -8.23
C ALA A 797 13.89 18.00 -7.76
N GLY A 798 13.29 17.39 -6.72
CA GLY A 798 13.82 16.19 -6.08
C GLY A 798 14.14 15.04 -7.03
N PRO A 799 13.16 14.51 -7.78
CA PRO A 799 13.40 13.39 -8.71
C PRO A 799 14.38 13.74 -9.84
N ILE A 800 14.33 14.96 -10.38
CA ILE A 800 15.25 15.39 -11.45
C ILE A 800 16.69 15.44 -10.93
N LEU A 801 16.90 16.06 -9.75
CA LEU A 801 18.23 16.10 -9.11
C LEU A 801 18.71 14.69 -8.76
N ALA A 802 17.81 13.85 -8.26
CA ALA A 802 18.12 12.46 -7.94
C ALA A 802 18.54 11.67 -9.17
N GLY A 803 17.79 11.75 -10.26
CA GLY A 803 18.13 11.07 -11.53
C GLY A 803 19.44 11.56 -12.12
N PHE A 804 19.66 12.89 -12.13
CA PHE A 804 20.90 13.48 -12.61
C PHE A 804 22.12 13.06 -11.76
N LEU A 805 22.04 13.12 -10.45
CA LEU A 805 23.14 12.72 -9.58
C LEU A 805 23.40 11.20 -9.65
N LEU A 806 22.33 10.41 -9.79
CA LEU A 806 22.43 8.96 -9.91
C LEU A 806 23.21 8.57 -11.18
N SER A 807 23.00 9.25 -12.28
CA SER A 807 23.72 8.98 -13.53
C SER A 807 25.21 9.34 -13.50
N LEU A 808 25.60 10.28 -12.60
CA LEU A 808 26.98 10.70 -12.46
C LEU A 808 27.76 9.92 -11.39
N PHE A 809 27.12 9.59 -10.28
CA PHE A 809 27.82 9.15 -9.06
C PHE A 809 27.36 7.78 -8.53
N GLY A 810 26.31 7.17 -9.11
CA GLY A 810 25.75 5.93 -8.60
C GLY A 810 24.89 6.12 -7.34
N PHE A 811 24.35 5.01 -6.79
CA PHE A 811 23.33 5.04 -5.74
C PHE A 811 23.84 5.56 -4.40
N GLU A 812 24.88 4.93 -3.83
CA GLU A 812 25.33 5.24 -2.48
C GLU A 812 25.87 6.67 -2.39
N THR A 813 26.65 7.09 -3.40
CA THR A 813 27.19 8.46 -3.46
C THR A 813 26.09 9.50 -3.61
N THR A 814 25.03 9.22 -4.39
CA THR A 814 23.90 10.13 -4.52
C THR A 814 23.14 10.28 -3.20
N ILE A 815 22.90 9.18 -2.50
CA ILE A 815 22.24 9.19 -1.17
C ILE A 815 23.10 9.97 -0.18
N LEU A 816 24.42 9.77 -0.22
CA LEU A 816 25.40 10.51 0.59
C LEU A 816 25.35 12.02 0.31
N ILE A 817 25.33 12.42 -0.96
CA ILE A 817 25.23 13.84 -1.38
C ILE A 817 23.98 14.48 -0.79
N PHE A 818 22.84 13.81 -0.85
CA PHE A 818 21.60 14.29 -0.22
C PHE A 818 21.78 14.44 1.30
N GLY A 819 22.41 13.48 1.96
CA GLY A 819 22.69 13.53 3.39
C GLY A 819 23.60 14.72 3.78
N VAL A 820 24.71 14.91 3.07
CA VAL A 820 25.65 16.02 3.31
C VAL A 820 24.99 17.37 3.03
N THR A 821 24.25 17.50 1.94
CA THR A 821 23.52 18.75 1.61
C THR A 821 22.51 19.11 2.70
N LEU A 822 21.77 18.13 3.22
CA LEU A 822 20.80 18.34 4.30
C LEU A 822 21.50 18.65 5.63
N LEU A 823 22.66 18.05 5.90
CA LEU A 823 23.48 18.37 7.06
C LEU A 823 23.93 19.83 7.01
N CYS A 824 24.55 20.23 5.89
CA CYS A 824 25.02 21.60 5.69
C CYS A 824 23.87 22.61 5.80
N SER A 825 22.71 22.33 5.15
CA SER A 825 21.55 23.22 5.21
C SER A 825 21.00 23.37 6.63
N SER A 826 20.95 22.32 7.42
CA SER A 826 20.47 22.34 8.81
C SER A 826 21.42 23.10 9.74
N VAL A 827 22.74 22.92 9.59
CA VAL A 827 23.77 23.64 10.37
C VAL A 827 23.75 25.13 10.01
N VAL A 828 23.72 25.46 8.71
CA VAL A 828 23.65 26.85 8.23
C VAL A 828 22.35 27.53 8.70
N LEU A 829 21.22 26.82 8.69
CA LEU A 829 19.96 27.33 9.22
C LEU A 829 20.09 27.73 10.69
N MET A 830 20.67 26.86 11.50
CA MET A 830 20.87 27.13 12.95
C MET A 830 21.78 28.33 13.17
N ALA A 831 22.90 28.39 12.44
CA ALA A 831 23.89 29.47 12.56
C ALA A 831 23.30 30.84 12.13
N LEU A 832 22.71 30.91 10.94
CA LEU A 832 22.17 32.18 10.41
C LEU A 832 20.96 32.69 11.21
N TYR A 833 20.09 31.77 11.63
CA TYR A 833 18.93 32.15 12.46
C TYR A 833 19.38 32.76 13.80
N SER A 834 20.38 32.12 14.46
CA SER A 834 20.92 32.63 15.73
C SER A 834 21.62 33.98 15.57
N LEU A 835 22.36 34.17 14.46
CA LEU A 835 22.98 35.46 14.13
C LEU A 835 21.94 36.58 13.89
N PHE A 836 20.90 36.27 13.12
CA PHE A 836 19.86 37.26 12.84
C PHE A 836 19.11 37.68 14.11
N VAL A 837 18.75 36.73 14.97
CA VAL A 837 18.11 37.00 16.25
C VAL A 837 18.99 37.86 17.17
N LYS A 838 20.32 37.59 17.18
CA LYS A 838 21.29 38.36 17.96
C LYS A 838 21.41 39.81 17.45
N ASN A 839 21.51 39.99 16.12
CA ASN A 839 21.61 41.30 15.50
C ASN A 839 20.34 42.12 15.70
N ASP A 840 19.14 41.51 15.56
CA ASP A 840 17.88 42.23 15.79
C ASP A 840 17.72 42.69 17.26
N LYS A 841 18.21 41.88 18.23
CA LYS A 841 18.26 42.31 19.66
C LYS A 841 19.22 43.44 19.88
N GLN A 842 20.41 43.42 19.28
CA GLN A 842 21.37 44.52 19.41
C GLN A 842 20.86 45.84 18.79
N GLN A 843 20.16 45.78 17.65
CA GLN A 843 19.54 46.98 17.06
C GLN A 843 18.43 47.54 17.93
N LEU A 844 17.66 46.73 18.61
CA LEU A 844 16.64 47.16 19.56
C LEU A 844 17.22 47.78 20.83
N GLU A 845 18.39 47.32 21.28
CA GLU A 845 19.10 47.89 22.41
C GLU A 845 19.78 49.25 22.06
N VAL A 846 20.25 49.41 20.82
CA VAL A 846 20.85 50.68 20.33
C VAL A 846 19.79 51.76 20.03
N THR A 847 18.55 51.33 19.72
CA THR A 847 17.43 52.23 19.44
C THR A 847 16.63 52.60 20.70
N ARG A 848 16.86 51.96 21.82
CA ARG A 848 16.39 52.36 23.17
C ARG A 848 17.44 53.22 23.89
#